data_f46e4a5da1783985af23d2f4958f5a5c
#
_entry.id   f46e4a5da1783985af23d2f4958f5a5c
#
_cell.length_a   1.000
_cell.length_b   1.000
_cell.length_c   1.000
_cell.angle_alpha   90.00
_cell.angle_beta   90.00
_cell.angle_gamma   90.00
#
_symmetry.space_group_name_H-M   'P 1'
#
loop_
_entity.id
_entity.type
_entity.pdbx_description
1 polymer ?
#
loop_
_entity_poly.entity_id
_entity_poly.type
_entity_poly.pdbx_seq_one_letter_code
_entity_poly.pdbx_strand_id
1 'polypeptide(L)'
;MKKDFLLLTVALPILLIAFPGFAAENEIKQRNTDKSTEVISDIRSLSEIELPATNAELLSQQSVPSEVNPETQPETEQTPSDDADISIEVIAEPDNLPQSTPTYVIDKEEIQKQGATSLADILKRMPGFAINDVGHGADIHTGTYYRGASINQSVFLINGRPINNNVNTYHGGTDLNSIPVEAIERVELYSGTASALYGSSAFGGVVNIITKQGYGKPELNTIAEFGSLSLNNQQVTYGGSSNNVNYNFSFERFFIDNRYRVPEGAANRNEQGFLSNADTATSTYFGSIGLDLDQKNSLNLDVTALSSRRGLIYFGFPLQRDRLDHDGLNVGLSWKTRLGNGESSNLTTSIGYNQNYFSTYGPTGEFYRTASLDTQQLTARVDHEWKITSNNKLRWGLDLKNTDLIGDVLSTNPSRIASNETEDRSLFNTALFAVNTWNISDNFLIDLGLRQSFDSQFGNYLNPSVGLRYAVTPLVAVRGSWAGAQRNPGLDQLYVYDTVHGWEPNPNLRPETGSTWSAGVDVNFSENLIGQFTYFGSSIGDRLGVIAGRWENIGLVDTNGLEVALQLRIAAGWSTFLNYTYTDAQIKTGSERGLQLGLIPYSVLQTGVGYQNLGWQANLYVTYNSGTRRAFFTNPDDTITDFAPSFVNLDFSGRVPLTRNLGLTVYLENLLGEQYERVNRIYSPGFTFRVGLNANF
;
A
#
# COMPACT_ATOMS: atom_id res chain seq x y z
N MET A 1 12.56 37.72 11.24
CA MET A 1 13.51 36.61 11.15
C MET A 1 13.93 35.95 12.47
N LYS A 2 13.43 36.35 13.65
CA LYS A 2 13.75 35.70 14.96
C LYS A 2 12.53 35.06 15.62
N LYS A 3 11.33 35.11 15.08
CA LYS A 3 10.12 34.46 15.62
C LYS A 3 9.79 33.11 14.95
N ASP A 4 10.27 32.91 13.75
CA ASP A 4 9.91 31.72 12.95
C ASP A 4 10.81 30.49 13.27
N PHE A 5 11.95 30.71 13.93
CA PHE A 5 12.84 29.64 14.37
C PHE A 5 12.36 28.90 15.66
N LEU A 6 11.42 29.51 16.38
CA LEU A 6 10.93 28.93 17.65
C LEU A 6 9.84 27.86 17.44
N LEU A 7 9.14 27.89 16.32
CA LEU A 7 8.10 26.89 15.98
C LEU A 7 8.69 25.57 15.49
N LEU A 8 9.84 25.59 14.80
CA LEU A 8 10.52 24.37 14.36
C LEU A 8 11.19 23.62 15.52
N THR A 9 11.61 24.34 16.58
CA THR A 9 12.25 23.73 17.76
C THR A 9 11.24 23.13 18.74
N VAL A 10 9.95 23.48 18.65
CA VAL A 10 8.90 22.90 19.52
C VAL A 10 8.25 21.65 18.89
N ALA A 11 8.24 21.55 17.56
CA ALA A 11 7.68 20.37 16.87
C ALA A 11 8.60 19.13 16.94
N LEU A 12 9.91 19.31 16.92
CA LEU A 12 10.88 18.20 17.00
C LEU A 12 10.84 17.38 18.31
N PRO A 13 10.68 18.01 19.52
CA PRO A 13 10.57 17.26 20.77
C PRO A 13 9.27 16.48 20.92
N ILE A 14 8.17 16.93 20.29
CA ILE A 14 6.88 16.23 20.37
C ILE A 14 6.90 14.97 19.50
N LEU A 15 7.59 14.99 18.37
CA LEU A 15 7.79 13.80 17.53
C LEU A 15 8.67 12.73 18.21
N LEU A 16 9.66 13.15 19.02
CA LEU A 16 10.56 12.25 19.75
C LEU A 16 9.91 11.60 20.98
N ILE A 17 8.87 12.20 21.55
CA ILE A 17 8.14 11.63 22.71
C ILE A 17 7.13 10.55 22.29
N ALA A 18 6.73 10.50 21.02
CA ALA A 18 5.76 9.52 20.49
C ALA A 18 6.37 8.16 20.11
N PHE A 19 7.69 7.96 20.23
CA PHE A 19 8.36 6.72 19.82
C PHE A 19 9.01 5.97 21.01
N PRO A 20 8.25 5.22 21.84
CA PRO A 20 8.85 4.44 22.92
C PRO A 20 9.64 3.21 22.46
N GLY A 21 9.55 2.80 21.19
CA GLY A 21 10.25 1.64 20.65
C GLY A 21 11.75 1.83 20.42
N PHE A 22 12.22 3.03 20.23
CA PHE A 22 13.64 3.33 20.02
C PHE A 22 14.51 3.33 21.28
N ALA A 23 13.90 3.26 22.48
CA ALA A 23 14.62 3.33 23.76
C ALA A 23 15.04 1.97 24.33
N ALA A 24 14.56 0.85 23.79
CA ALA A 24 14.81 -0.47 24.41
C ALA A 24 16.10 -1.17 23.94
N GLU A 25 16.73 -0.73 22.85
CA GLU A 25 17.95 -1.38 22.34
C GLU A 25 19.27 -0.84 22.92
N ASN A 26 19.23 0.25 23.68
CA ASN A 26 20.46 0.82 24.26
C ASN A 26 20.97 0.09 25.52
N GLU A 27 20.22 -0.86 26.07
CA GLU A 27 20.68 -1.62 27.23
C GLU A 27 21.61 -2.81 26.92
N ILE A 28 21.71 -3.25 25.68
CA ILE A 28 22.57 -4.38 25.31
C ILE A 28 23.97 -3.94 24.83
N LYS A 29 24.19 -2.66 24.54
CA LYS A 29 25.49 -2.11 24.14
C LYS A 29 26.36 -1.52 25.26
N GLN A 30 25.93 -1.60 26.52
CA GLN A 30 26.74 -1.15 27.65
C GLN A 30 27.70 -2.21 28.22
N ARG A 31 28.53 -2.76 27.34
CA ARG A 31 29.85 -3.28 27.77
C ARG A 31 30.91 -2.83 26.78
N ASN A 32 31.33 -1.63 26.93
CA ASN A 32 32.61 -0.99 26.60
C ASN A 32 32.37 0.42 26.06
N THR A 33 32.28 1.35 27.00
CA THR A 33 32.96 2.68 26.93
C THR A 33 32.53 3.51 28.14
N ASP A 34 33.37 3.54 29.14
CA ASP A 34 33.41 4.60 30.15
C ASP A 34 33.75 5.93 29.50
N LYS A 35 32.78 6.78 29.25
CA LYS A 35 32.93 8.25 29.08
C LYS A 35 31.66 8.94 28.55
N SER A 36 30.55 8.84 29.28
CA SER A 36 29.38 9.70 28.96
C SER A 36 28.44 9.94 30.17
N THR A 37 28.98 9.95 31.36
CA THR A 37 28.17 10.05 32.59
C THR A 37 27.97 11.50 33.06
N GLU A 38 28.39 12.52 32.33
CA GLU A 38 28.30 13.93 32.77
C GLU A 38 27.20 14.78 32.14
N VAL A 39 26.40 14.25 31.18
CA VAL A 39 25.37 15.04 30.50
C VAL A 39 23.94 14.72 30.98
N ILE A 40 23.73 13.70 31.81
CA ILE A 40 22.39 13.27 32.26
C ILE A 40 21.97 13.86 33.59
N SER A 41 22.88 14.51 34.34
CA SER A 41 22.56 15.11 35.63
C SER A 41 21.82 16.45 35.54
N ASP A 42 21.91 17.17 34.43
CA ASP A 42 21.31 18.50 34.28
C ASP A 42 19.88 18.56 33.81
N ILE A 43 19.27 17.40 33.47
CA ILE A 43 17.88 17.36 33.01
C ILE A 43 16.87 17.07 34.14
N ARG A 44 17.35 16.66 35.34
CA ARG A 44 16.47 16.36 36.48
C ARG A 44 16.09 17.57 37.37
N SER A 45 16.63 18.75 37.10
CA SER A 45 16.38 19.96 37.91
C SER A 45 15.30 20.91 37.33
N LEU A 46 14.57 20.55 36.31
CA LEU A 46 13.55 21.40 35.67
C LEU A 46 12.10 20.97 35.92
N SER A 47 11.83 20.09 36.89
CA SER A 47 10.49 19.60 37.19
C SER A 47 9.75 20.32 38.32
N GLU A 48 10.24 21.45 38.80
CA GLU A 48 9.57 22.28 39.82
C GLU A 48 9.45 23.73 39.33
N ILE A 49 8.44 24.02 38.49
CA ILE A 49 7.92 25.36 38.27
C ILE A 49 6.40 25.31 38.46
N GLU A 50 5.99 25.82 39.65
CA GLU A 50 4.58 26.08 39.95
C GLU A 50 4.06 27.23 39.08
N LEU A 51 2.91 27.02 38.42
CA LEU A 51 2.16 28.05 37.74
C LEU A 51 1.21 28.74 38.72
N PRO A 52 1.18 30.07 38.81
CA PRO A 52 0.24 30.79 39.66
C PRO A 52 -1.17 30.79 39.05
N ALA A 53 -2.15 30.51 39.90
CA ALA A 53 -3.57 30.62 39.65
C ALA A 53 -3.96 32.07 39.32
N THR A 54 -4.66 32.31 38.22
CA THR A 54 -5.31 33.58 37.90
C THR A 54 -6.81 33.44 37.90
N ASN A 55 -7.40 34.37 38.68
CA ASN A 55 -8.80 34.53 39.03
C ASN A 55 -9.72 34.70 37.83
N ALA A 56 -10.84 33.98 37.88
CA ALA A 56 -12.06 34.33 37.17
C ALA A 56 -12.84 35.32 38.02
N GLU A 57 -13.05 36.53 37.53
CA GLU A 57 -14.24 37.33 37.84
C GLU A 57 -14.31 38.63 37.03
N LEU A 58 -15.53 38.99 36.70
CA LEU A 58 -16.04 40.28 36.23
C LEU A 58 -15.85 40.66 34.74
N LEU A 59 -16.98 40.58 33.99
CA LEU A 59 -17.69 41.77 33.55
C LEU A 59 -19.01 41.38 32.83
N SER A 60 -20.09 41.70 33.53
CA SER A 60 -21.45 41.76 33.01
C SER A 60 -21.74 43.16 32.48
N GLN A 61 -22.61 43.20 31.46
CA GLN A 61 -23.51 44.28 31.04
C GLN A 61 -22.90 45.49 30.32
N GLN A 62 -23.32 45.66 29.08
CA GLN A 62 -24.01 46.88 28.65
C GLN A 62 -24.79 46.69 27.32
N SER A 63 -25.94 47.30 27.33
CA SER A 63 -27.09 47.24 26.45
C SER A 63 -26.95 48.00 25.14
N VAL A 64 -27.77 47.54 24.19
CA VAL A 64 -28.23 48.05 22.89
C VAL A 64 -28.53 49.54 22.81
N PRO A 65 -28.45 50.17 21.62
CA PRO A 65 -29.69 50.50 20.91
C PRO A 65 -29.71 50.14 19.41
N SER A 66 -30.89 49.82 19.00
CA SER A 66 -31.44 49.57 17.69
C SER A 66 -31.41 50.79 16.77
N GLU A 67 -31.10 50.61 15.47
CA GLU A 67 -31.68 51.37 14.39
C GLU A 67 -31.88 50.53 13.10
N VAL A 68 -32.94 50.83 12.42
CA VAL A 68 -33.82 50.22 11.47
C VAL A 68 -33.30 50.23 10.04
N ASN A 69 -33.40 49.07 9.37
CA ASN A 69 -33.75 48.66 7.99
C ASN A 69 -33.55 49.61 6.80
N PRO A 70 -33.18 49.16 5.58
CA PRO A 70 -34.18 48.51 4.72
C PRO A 70 -33.72 47.30 3.86
N GLU A 71 -34.70 46.42 3.66
CA GLU A 71 -34.95 45.53 2.51
C GLU A 71 -33.78 44.93 1.72
N THR A 72 -33.52 43.69 1.99
CA THR A 72 -32.96 42.76 1.02
C THR A 72 -33.80 41.48 0.99
N GLN A 73 -34.11 41.05 -0.20
CA GLN A 73 -34.92 39.87 -0.54
C GLN A 73 -34.50 38.62 0.19
N PRO A 74 -35.37 37.63 0.41
CA PRO A 74 -34.98 36.38 1.06
C PRO A 74 -34.03 35.61 0.17
N GLU A 75 -32.81 35.43 0.65
CA GLU A 75 -31.97 34.33 0.22
C GLU A 75 -32.73 33.05 0.53
N THR A 76 -33.08 32.32 -0.51
CA THR A 76 -33.51 30.95 -0.43
C THR A 76 -32.43 30.21 0.35
N GLU A 77 -32.74 29.80 1.59
CA GLU A 77 -32.05 28.70 2.26
C GLU A 77 -32.04 27.53 1.27
N GLN A 78 -30.88 27.30 0.65
CA GLN A 78 -30.61 26.01 0.06
C GLN A 78 -30.57 25.03 1.23
N THR A 79 -31.66 24.32 1.40
CA THR A 79 -31.63 23.03 2.09
C THR A 79 -30.47 22.25 1.51
N PRO A 80 -29.55 21.69 2.33
CA PRO A 80 -28.58 20.74 1.83
C PRO A 80 -29.35 19.65 1.12
N SER A 81 -29.12 19.46 -0.17
CA SER A 81 -29.67 18.33 -0.90
C SER A 81 -29.12 17.09 -0.20
N ASP A 82 -29.99 16.27 0.38
CA ASP A 82 -29.71 14.95 0.96
C ASP A 82 -29.31 13.91 -0.11
N ASP A 83 -28.82 14.34 -1.25
CA ASP A 83 -28.09 13.53 -2.20
C ASP A 83 -26.62 13.46 -1.74
N ALA A 84 -26.38 12.72 -0.67
CA ALA A 84 -25.06 12.20 -0.38
C ALA A 84 -24.67 11.37 -1.60
N ASP A 85 -23.74 11.87 -2.39
CA ASP A 85 -23.12 11.15 -3.51
C ASP A 85 -22.51 9.85 -2.99
N ILE A 86 -23.29 8.77 -3.12
CA ILE A 86 -22.82 7.42 -2.79
C ILE A 86 -21.96 6.99 -3.99
N SER A 87 -20.70 7.32 -3.97
CA SER A 87 -19.77 6.84 -5.00
C SER A 87 -19.03 5.61 -4.51
N ILE A 88 -19.38 4.44 -5.04
CA ILE A 88 -18.42 3.36 -5.18
C ILE A 88 -17.59 3.73 -6.42
N GLU A 89 -16.69 4.69 -6.29
CA GLU A 89 -15.82 5.08 -7.38
C GLU A 89 -14.61 4.15 -7.48
N VAL A 90 -14.80 2.97 -8.03
CA VAL A 90 -13.69 2.13 -8.54
C VAL A 90 -13.20 2.63 -9.92
N ILE A 91 -13.93 3.55 -10.53
CA ILE A 91 -13.63 4.10 -11.86
C ILE A 91 -13.62 5.62 -11.75
N ALA A 92 -12.46 6.19 -11.46
CA ALA A 92 -12.23 7.63 -11.50
C ALA A 92 -11.19 7.99 -12.58
N GLU A 93 -11.37 9.13 -13.23
CA GLU A 93 -10.33 9.73 -14.07
C GLU A 93 -9.53 10.72 -13.21
N PRO A 94 -8.36 10.37 -12.67
CA PRO A 94 -7.51 11.33 -11.98
C PRO A 94 -7.02 12.38 -12.98
N ASP A 95 -7.19 13.65 -12.68
CA ASP A 95 -6.91 14.79 -13.58
C ASP A 95 -5.48 14.85 -14.15
N ASN A 96 -4.53 14.09 -13.59
CA ASN A 96 -3.10 14.21 -13.87
C ASN A 96 -2.44 12.93 -14.39
N LEU A 97 -3.20 11.95 -14.82
CA LEU A 97 -2.66 10.68 -15.31
C LEU A 97 -2.99 10.44 -16.79
N PRO A 98 -2.20 9.59 -17.48
CA PRO A 98 -2.54 9.18 -18.84
C PRO A 98 -3.91 8.51 -18.90
N GLN A 99 -4.83 9.09 -19.66
CA GLN A 99 -6.22 8.57 -19.80
C GLN A 99 -6.33 7.39 -20.78
N SER A 100 -5.25 7.01 -21.43
CA SER A 100 -5.19 5.87 -22.37
C SER A 100 -5.17 4.50 -21.68
N THR A 101 -5.05 4.47 -20.34
CA THR A 101 -4.98 3.24 -19.56
C THR A 101 -6.09 3.18 -18.52
N PRO A 102 -6.56 1.97 -18.12
CA PRO A 102 -7.51 1.88 -17.03
C PRO A 102 -6.86 2.39 -15.75
N THR A 103 -7.61 3.23 -15.04
CA THR A 103 -7.27 3.71 -13.72
C THR A 103 -8.39 3.33 -12.78
N TYR A 104 -8.03 2.77 -11.64
CA TYR A 104 -8.99 2.43 -10.58
C TYR A 104 -8.64 3.24 -9.33
N VAL A 105 -9.65 3.77 -8.67
CA VAL A 105 -9.50 4.51 -7.42
C VAL A 105 -10.45 3.92 -6.39
N ILE A 106 -9.95 3.67 -5.20
CA ILE A 106 -10.76 3.36 -4.02
C ILE A 106 -10.56 4.51 -3.03
N ASP A 107 -11.61 5.23 -2.72
CA ASP A 107 -11.60 6.33 -1.76
C ASP A 107 -11.79 5.85 -0.31
N LYS A 108 -11.65 6.77 0.64
CA LYS A 108 -11.80 6.49 2.07
C LYS A 108 -13.16 5.93 2.44
N GLU A 109 -14.22 6.35 1.75
CA GLU A 109 -15.59 5.91 2.05
C GLU A 109 -15.77 4.44 1.66
N GLU A 110 -15.26 4.06 0.51
CA GLU A 110 -15.27 2.66 0.08
C GLU A 110 -14.33 1.80 0.94
N ILE A 111 -13.15 2.32 1.35
CA ILE A 111 -12.25 1.64 2.29
C ILE A 111 -12.97 1.34 3.61
N GLN A 112 -13.70 2.32 4.15
CA GLN A 112 -14.48 2.14 5.39
C GLN A 112 -15.66 1.16 5.21
N LYS A 113 -16.36 1.21 4.07
CA LYS A 113 -17.44 0.25 3.75
C LYS A 113 -16.92 -1.18 3.69
N GLN A 114 -15.75 -1.39 3.13
CA GLN A 114 -15.14 -2.71 3.05
C GLN A 114 -14.69 -3.25 4.42
N GLY A 115 -14.50 -2.37 5.40
CA GLY A 115 -13.93 -2.73 6.70
C GLY A 115 -12.48 -3.22 6.59
N ALA A 116 -11.74 -2.65 5.67
CA ALA A 116 -10.35 -3.02 5.45
C ALA A 116 -9.49 -2.76 6.69
N THR A 117 -8.64 -3.69 7.04
CA THR A 117 -7.64 -3.58 8.12
C THR A 117 -6.22 -3.47 7.59
N SER A 118 -6.03 -3.60 6.30
CA SER A 118 -4.74 -3.54 5.64
C SER A 118 -4.87 -3.05 4.20
N LEU A 119 -3.77 -2.62 3.59
CA LEU A 119 -3.75 -2.32 2.16
C LEU A 119 -4.09 -3.57 1.32
N ALA A 120 -3.72 -4.77 1.76
CA ALA A 120 -4.10 -6.02 1.10
C ALA A 120 -5.63 -6.18 1.04
N ASP A 121 -6.35 -5.84 2.11
CA ASP A 121 -7.81 -5.87 2.14
C ASP A 121 -8.44 -4.88 1.14
N ILE A 122 -7.85 -3.72 0.98
CA ILE A 122 -8.28 -2.73 -0.01
C ILE A 122 -8.07 -3.27 -1.42
N LEU A 123 -6.86 -3.74 -1.72
CA LEU A 123 -6.49 -4.21 -3.05
C LEU A 123 -7.24 -5.46 -3.48
N LYS A 124 -7.62 -6.36 -2.56
CA LYS A 124 -8.33 -7.60 -2.91
C LYS A 124 -9.69 -7.37 -3.58
N ARG A 125 -10.24 -6.17 -3.50
CA ARG A 125 -11.51 -5.80 -4.15
C ARG A 125 -11.31 -5.00 -5.44
N MET A 126 -10.07 -4.66 -5.80
CA MET A 126 -9.76 -3.98 -7.06
C MET A 126 -9.70 -4.99 -8.23
N PRO A 127 -10.17 -4.63 -9.43
CA PRO A 127 -10.02 -5.47 -10.61
C PRO A 127 -8.55 -5.83 -10.87
N GLY A 128 -8.29 -7.02 -11.37
CA GLY A 128 -6.95 -7.48 -11.72
C GLY A 128 -6.13 -8.06 -10.57
N PHE A 129 -6.51 -7.82 -9.31
CA PHE A 129 -5.81 -8.37 -8.17
C PHE A 129 -6.25 -9.79 -7.82
N ALA A 130 -5.27 -10.63 -7.55
CA ALA A 130 -5.40 -11.91 -6.87
C ALA A 130 -4.56 -11.87 -5.60
N ILE A 131 -5.20 -11.91 -4.44
CA ILE A 131 -4.54 -11.83 -3.14
C ILE A 131 -4.83 -13.11 -2.37
N ASN A 132 -3.78 -13.84 -2.09
CA ASN A 132 -3.80 -15.07 -1.31
C ASN A 132 -3.27 -14.82 0.11
N ASP A 133 -3.73 -13.74 0.74
CA ASP A 133 -3.36 -13.38 2.10
C ASP A 133 -3.85 -14.44 3.10
N VAL A 134 -3.00 -14.83 4.02
CA VAL A 134 -3.28 -15.83 5.06
C VAL A 134 -4.05 -15.25 6.25
N GLY A 135 -4.44 -14.01 6.15
CA GLY A 135 -5.20 -13.28 7.16
C GLY A 135 -4.31 -12.50 8.10
N HIS A 136 -4.54 -11.18 8.06
CA HIS A 136 -3.99 -10.21 9.00
C HIS A 136 -2.45 -10.25 9.16
N GLY A 137 -1.73 -10.51 8.06
CA GLY A 137 -0.27 -10.33 8.00
C GLY A 137 0.57 -11.36 8.73
N ALA A 138 0.01 -12.52 9.09
CA ALA A 138 0.79 -13.61 9.67
C ALA A 138 1.76 -14.25 8.67
N ASP A 139 1.45 -14.16 7.38
CA ASP A 139 2.29 -14.68 6.31
C ASP A 139 3.04 -13.55 5.61
N ILE A 140 4.35 -13.72 5.47
CA ILE A 140 5.20 -12.85 4.67
C ILE A 140 5.14 -13.17 3.16
N HIS A 141 4.60 -14.32 2.80
CA HIS A 141 4.51 -14.81 1.43
C HIS A 141 3.13 -14.49 0.82
N THR A 142 2.66 -13.27 1.01
CA THR A 142 1.40 -12.86 0.38
C THR A 142 1.50 -13.12 -1.11
N GLY A 143 0.80 -14.14 -1.60
CA GLY A 143 0.67 -14.43 -3.02
C GLY A 143 -0.15 -13.34 -3.70
N THR A 144 0.36 -12.10 -3.67
CA THR A 144 -0.30 -10.95 -4.25
C THR A 144 0.17 -10.74 -5.67
N TYR A 145 -0.77 -10.78 -6.59
CA TYR A 145 -0.54 -10.60 -8.01
C TYR A 145 -1.52 -9.59 -8.58
N TYR A 146 -1.02 -8.78 -9.49
CA TYR A 146 -1.84 -7.93 -10.34
C TYR A 146 -1.62 -8.32 -11.81
N ARG A 147 -2.68 -8.76 -12.49
CA ARG A 147 -2.58 -9.23 -13.89
C ARG A 147 -1.46 -10.26 -14.13
N GLY A 148 -1.24 -11.17 -13.17
CA GLY A 148 -0.19 -12.18 -13.25
C GLY A 148 1.23 -11.71 -12.89
N ALA A 149 1.47 -10.43 -12.73
CA ALA A 149 2.72 -9.89 -12.18
C ALA A 149 2.68 -9.92 -10.65
N SER A 150 3.77 -10.34 -10.03
CA SER A 150 3.87 -10.41 -8.57
C SER A 150 4.05 -9.01 -7.94
N ILE A 151 3.83 -8.92 -6.64
CA ILE A 151 3.95 -7.66 -5.89
C ILE A 151 5.31 -6.96 -6.09
N ASN A 152 6.40 -7.73 -6.20
CA ASN A 152 7.74 -7.18 -6.44
C ASN A 152 7.98 -6.71 -7.90
N GLN A 153 7.03 -6.97 -8.79
CA GLN A 153 6.96 -6.48 -10.17
C GLN A 153 5.97 -5.31 -10.31
N SER A 154 5.50 -4.75 -9.19
CA SER A 154 4.63 -3.57 -9.11
C SER A 154 5.33 -2.46 -8.35
N VAL A 155 5.00 -1.21 -8.65
CA VAL A 155 5.53 -0.04 -7.95
C VAL A 155 4.52 0.43 -6.92
N PHE A 156 4.95 0.56 -5.67
CA PHE A 156 4.15 1.12 -4.58
C PHE A 156 4.66 2.50 -4.21
N LEU A 157 3.75 3.45 -4.10
CA LEU A 157 4.05 4.84 -3.80
C LEU A 157 3.25 5.32 -2.59
N ILE A 158 3.85 6.21 -1.79
CA ILE A 158 3.14 7.07 -0.85
C ILE A 158 3.25 8.51 -1.37
N ASN A 159 2.11 9.13 -1.67
CA ASN A 159 2.06 10.50 -2.20
C ASN A 159 3.00 10.72 -3.41
N GLY A 160 3.08 9.72 -4.31
CA GLY A 160 3.94 9.74 -5.50
C GLY A 160 5.41 9.38 -5.28
N ARG A 161 5.84 9.03 -4.06
CA ARG A 161 7.22 8.61 -3.74
C ARG A 161 7.31 7.10 -3.60
N PRO A 162 8.29 6.43 -4.26
CA PRO A 162 8.47 4.98 -4.16
C PRO A 162 8.83 4.54 -2.73
N ILE A 163 8.16 3.47 -2.26
CA ILE A 163 8.44 2.82 -0.98
C ILE A 163 9.03 1.42 -1.14
N ASN A 164 9.11 0.92 -2.37
CA ASN A 164 9.78 -0.35 -2.66
C ASN A 164 11.29 -0.17 -2.54
N ASN A 165 11.92 -0.84 -1.62
CA ASN A 165 13.38 -0.85 -1.53
C ASN A 165 14.02 -2.06 -2.24
N ASN A 166 13.21 -3.00 -2.74
CA ASN A 166 13.64 -4.26 -3.38
C ASN A 166 14.58 -5.10 -2.51
N VAL A 167 14.54 -4.91 -1.19
CA VAL A 167 15.35 -5.66 -0.24
C VAL A 167 14.54 -5.86 1.02
N ASN A 168 13.97 -7.04 1.20
CA ASN A 168 13.25 -7.41 2.42
C ASN A 168 12.95 -8.91 2.44
N THR A 169 12.37 -9.40 3.52
CA THR A 169 11.91 -10.79 3.64
C THR A 169 10.69 -11.12 2.78
N TYR A 170 10.09 -10.13 2.13
CA TYR A 170 9.00 -10.30 1.15
C TYR A 170 9.53 -10.51 -0.28
N HIS A 171 10.75 -10.95 -0.43
CA HIS A 171 11.40 -11.21 -1.72
C HIS A 171 11.38 -10.01 -2.68
N GLY A 172 11.66 -8.84 -2.15
CA GLY A 172 11.66 -7.57 -2.89
C GLY A 172 10.31 -6.87 -2.96
N GLY A 173 9.27 -7.43 -2.37
CA GLY A 173 7.94 -6.81 -2.31
C GLY A 173 7.81 -5.74 -1.22
N THR A 174 6.66 -5.07 -1.18
CA THR A 174 6.29 -4.11 -0.14
C THR A 174 5.42 -4.80 0.90
N ASP A 175 5.64 -4.54 2.19
CA ASP A 175 4.71 -4.96 3.24
C ASP A 175 3.41 -4.16 3.12
N LEU A 176 2.33 -4.83 2.70
CA LEU A 176 1.01 -4.22 2.51
C LEU A 176 0.33 -3.83 3.83
N ASN A 177 0.92 -4.19 4.96
CA ASN A 177 0.42 -3.85 6.29
C ASN A 177 1.21 -2.69 6.94
N SER A 178 2.09 -2.04 6.18
CA SER A 178 2.99 -1.00 6.71
C SER A 178 2.37 0.39 6.87
N ILE A 179 1.14 0.60 6.43
CA ILE A 179 0.46 1.89 6.47
C ILE A 179 -0.86 1.73 7.21
N PRO A 180 -1.15 2.56 8.24
CA PRO A 180 -2.46 2.55 8.89
C PRO A 180 -3.55 2.84 7.86
N VAL A 181 -4.58 2.01 7.82
CA VAL A 181 -5.69 2.20 6.86
C VAL A 181 -6.37 3.55 7.08
N GLU A 182 -6.51 3.98 8.33
CA GLU A 182 -7.09 5.29 8.67
C GLU A 182 -6.23 6.49 8.23
N ALA A 183 -4.98 6.29 7.88
CA ALA A 183 -4.15 7.34 7.28
C ALA A 183 -4.38 7.49 5.76
N ILE A 184 -5.09 6.55 5.14
CA ILE A 184 -5.30 6.51 3.69
C ILE A 184 -6.53 7.37 3.34
N GLU A 185 -6.36 8.31 2.41
CA GLU A 185 -7.45 9.06 1.78
C GLU A 185 -8.01 8.31 0.58
N ARG A 186 -7.13 7.76 -0.26
CA ARG A 186 -7.50 6.90 -1.39
C ARG A 186 -6.31 6.09 -1.88
N VAL A 187 -6.61 5.01 -2.59
CA VAL A 187 -5.63 4.19 -3.31
C VAL A 187 -5.92 4.28 -4.80
N GLU A 188 -4.91 4.62 -5.56
CA GLU A 188 -4.96 4.78 -7.02
C GLU A 188 -4.14 3.66 -7.67
N LEU A 189 -4.70 3.00 -8.68
CA LEU A 189 -4.03 1.94 -9.44
C LEU A 189 -3.94 2.34 -10.91
N TYR A 190 -2.73 2.35 -11.43
CA TYR A 190 -2.47 2.67 -12.84
C TYR A 190 -1.68 1.56 -13.52
N SER A 191 -1.85 1.43 -14.84
CA SER A 191 -1.10 0.49 -15.67
C SER A 191 -0.63 1.16 -16.98
N GLY A 192 0.08 0.43 -17.82
CA GLY A 192 0.47 0.89 -19.16
C GLY A 192 1.41 2.11 -19.15
N THR A 193 1.04 3.19 -19.85
CA THR A 193 1.89 4.38 -20.05
C THR A 193 2.29 5.10 -18.76
N ALA A 194 1.53 4.96 -17.68
CA ALA A 194 1.88 5.48 -16.36
C ALA A 194 3.19 4.88 -15.80
N SER A 195 3.61 3.69 -16.27
CA SER A 195 4.86 3.08 -15.88
C SER A 195 6.09 3.94 -16.22
N ALA A 196 6.04 4.73 -17.30
CA ALA A 196 7.10 5.65 -17.65
C ALA A 196 7.32 6.73 -16.58
N LEU A 197 6.28 7.16 -15.87
CA LEU A 197 6.37 8.19 -14.84
C LEU A 197 7.03 7.68 -13.55
N TYR A 198 6.76 6.42 -13.15
CA TYR A 198 7.02 5.97 -11.79
C TYR A 198 8.09 4.87 -11.67
N GLY A 199 8.61 4.37 -12.78
CA GLY A 199 9.78 3.52 -12.75
C GLY A 199 9.68 2.21 -13.48
N SER A 200 10.82 1.54 -13.49
CA SER A 200 11.08 0.38 -14.31
C SER A 200 10.40 -0.91 -13.81
N SER A 201 10.05 -1.02 -12.54
CA SER A 201 9.46 -2.25 -11.99
C SER A 201 7.94 -2.38 -12.20
N ALA A 202 7.34 -1.63 -13.09
CA ALA A 202 5.90 -1.53 -13.26
C ALA A 202 5.30 -2.53 -14.27
N PHE A 203 5.76 -3.78 -14.30
CA PHE A 203 5.09 -4.84 -15.06
C PHE A 203 3.65 -5.06 -14.55
N GLY A 204 3.49 -5.05 -13.22
CA GLY A 204 2.21 -5.14 -12.53
C GLY A 204 1.55 -3.78 -12.27
N GLY A 205 2.01 -2.69 -12.93
CA GLY A 205 1.43 -1.36 -12.71
C GLY A 205 1.97 -0.63 -11.49
N VAL A 206 1.27 0.44 -11.11
CA VAL A 206 1.63 1.35 -10.04
C VAL A 206 0.47 1.49 -9.06
N VAL A 207 0.70 1.26 -7.79
CA VAL A 207 -0.25 1.50 -6.69
C VAL A 207 0.23 2.74 -5.95
N ASN A 208 -0.55 3.82 -6.01
CA ASN A 208 -0.23 5.07 -5.31
C ASN A 208 -1.18 5.28 -4.15
N ILE A 209 -0.65 5.33 -2.95
CA ILE A 209 -1.39 5.53 -1.72
C ILE A 209 -1.34 7.02 -1.40
N ILE A 210 -2.49 7.67 -1.47
CA ILE A 210 -2.64 9.07 -1.08
C ILE A 210 -3.07 9.11 0.38
N THR A 211 -2.30 9.81 1.19
CA THR A 211 -2.57 9.92 2.62
C THR A 211 -3.45 11.12 2.94
N LYS A 212 -4.20 11.01 4.03
CA LYS A 212 -5.06 12.07 4.55
C LYS A 212 -4.24 13.31 4.87
N GLN A 213 -4.78 14.45 4.47
CA GLN A 213 -4.37 15.77 4.94
C GLN A 213 -5.47 16.31 5.85
N GLY A 214 -5.10 17.10 6.85
CA GLY A 214 -6.09 17.71 7.72
C GLY A 214 -6.77 18.90 7.02
N TYR A 215 -8.10 18.95 7.06
CA TYR A 215 -8.89 20.06 6.54
C TYR A 215 -9.95 20.48 7.56
N GLY A 216 -10.29 21.76 7.53
CA GLY A 216 -11.36 22.29 8.37
C GLY A 216 -11.03 22.33 9.85
N LYS A 217 -12.06 22.22 10.68
CA LYS A 217 -11.91 22.20 12.15
C LYS A 217 -11.21 20.95 12.59
N PRO A 218 -10.39 21.03 13.66
CA PRO A 218 -9.77 19.83 14.23
C PRO A 218 -10.82 18.80 14.64
N GLU A 219 -10.61 17.56 14.23
CA GLU A 219 -11.48 16.41 14.55
C GLU A 219 -10.63 15.28 15.13
N LEU A 220 -11.16 14.66 16.18
CA LEU A 220 -10.60 13.46 16.79
C LEU A 220 -11.51 12.27 16.44
N ASN A 221 -10.94 11.30 15.72
CA ASN A 221 -11.60 10.05 15.42
C ASN A 221 -10.94 8.91 16.20
N THR A 222 -11.74 8.06 16.84
CA THR A 222 -11.26 6.88 17.57
C THR A 222 -12.04 5.65 17.16
N ILE A 223 -11.33 4.54 16.92
CA ILE A 223 -11.91 3.24 16.59
C ILE A 223 -11.39 2.21 17.59
N ALA A 224 -12.29 1.40 18.15
CA ALA A 224 -11.93 0.26 18.97
C ALA A 224 -12.73 -0.97 18.48
N GLU A 225 -12.01 -1.98 18.00
CA GLU A 225 -12.59 -3.20 17.43
C GLU A 225 -12.08 -4.44 18.17
N PHE A 226 -12.99 -5.39 18.37
CA PHE A 226 -12.73 -6.68 18.97
C PHE A 226 -13.40 -7.77 18.13
N GLY A 227 -12.77 -8.94 18.06
CA GLY A 227 -13.33 -9.98 17.23
C GLY A 227 -12.84 -11.38 17.50
N SER A 228 -13.18 -12.28 16.60
CA SER A 228 -12.70 -13.65 16.58
C SER A 228 -11.19 -13.71 16.60
N LEU A 229 -10.62 -14.85 17.03
CA LEU A 229 -9.18 -15.11 17.05
C LEU A 229 -8.41 -14.13 17.93
N SER A 230 -9.06 -13.60 18.99
CA SER A 230 -8.50 -12.58 19.90
C SER A 230 -8.14 -11.25 19.21
N LEU A 231 -8.79 -10.94 18.08
CA LEU A 231 -8.56 -9.68 17.38
C LEU A 231 -8.87 -8.50 18.29
N ASN A 232 -7.92 -7.57 18.33
CA ASN A 232 -8.01 -6.30 19.03
C ASN A 232 -7.35 -5.23 18.16
N ASN A 233 -8.13 -4.26 17.68
CA ASN A 233 -7.67 -3.15 16.87
C ASN A 233 -8.09 -1.83 17.50
N GLN A 234 -7.14 -0.95 17.74
CA GLN A 234 -7.34 0.37 18.32
C GLN A 234 -6.69 1.42 17.43
N GLN A 235 -7.48 2.41 17.03
CA GLN A 235 -7.02 3.48 16.15
C GLN A 235 -7.42 4.83 16.73
N VAL A 236 -6.54 5.79 16.58
CA VAL A 236 -6.78 7.19 16.94
C VAL A 236 -6.27 8.06 15.81
N THR A 237 -7.11 8.94 15.29
CA THR A 237 -6.73 9.92 14.28
C THR A 237 -7.14 11.31 14.74
N TYR A 238 -6.23 12.26 14.62
CA TYR A 238 -6.48 13.66 14.92
C TYR A 238 -5.97 14.52 13.77
N GLY A 239 -6.83 15.33 13.20
CA GLY A 239 -6.46 16.16 12.04
C GLY A 239 -7.32 17.41 11.93
N GLY A 240 -6.80 18.38 11.19
CA GLY A 240 -7.47 19.65 10.95
C GLY A 240 -6.57 20.65 10.24
N SER A 241 -7.08 21.85 10.07
CA SER A 241 -6.30 22.96 9.53
C SER A 241 -6.53 24.25 10.31
N SER A 242 -5.52 25.09 10.33
CA SER A 242 -5.59 26.42 10.94
C SER A 242 -4.71 27.37 10.12
N ASN A 243 -5.29 28.47 9.63
CA ASN A 243 -4.63 29.39 8.71
C ASN A 243 -4.05 28.66 7.48
N ASN A 244 -2.72 28.66 7.35
CA ASN A 244 -1.96 28.08 6.26
C ASN A 244 -1.29 26.74 6.63
N VAL A 245 -1.66 26.13 7.77
CA VAL A 245 -1.15 24.85 8.22
C VAL A 245 -2.27 23.83 8.24
N ASN A 246 -2.05 22.67 7.62
CA ASN A 246 -2.88 21.49 7.80
C ASN A 246 -2.05 20.37 8.46
N TYR A 247 -2.72 19.48 9.21
CA TYR A 247 -2.04 18.41 9.92
C TYR A 247 -2.98 17.21 10.09
N ASN A 248 -2.40 16.01 10.07
CA ASN A 248 -3.08 14.78 10.40
C ASN A 248 -2.12 13.84 11.11
N PHE A 249 -2.57 13.22 12.20
CA PHE A 249 -1.82 12.24 12.97
C PHE A 249 -2.70 11.03 13.19
N SER A 250 -2.17 9.84 12.91
CA SER A 250 -2.88 8.58 13.13
C SER A 250 -1.98 7.60 13.88
N PHE A 251 -2.57 6.85 14.79
CA PHE A 251 -1.96 5.75 15.48
C PHE A 251 -2.87 4.54 15.41
N GLU A 252 -2.30 3.37 15.13
CA GLU A 252 -3.00 2.10 15.16
C GLU A 252 -2.20 1.08 15.96
N ARG A 253 -2.91 0.32 16.78
CA ARG A 253 -2.39 -0.88 17.44
C ARG A 253 -3.29 -2.05 17.11
N PHE A 254 -2.74 -2.99 16.37
CA PHE A 254 -3.42 -4.19 15.92
C PHE A 254 -2.81 -5.43 16.56
N PHE A 255 -3.65 -6.35 17.01
CA PHE A 255 -3.27 -7.67 17.51
C PHE A 255 -4.25 -8.72 17.07
N ILE A 256 -3.74 -9.91 16.68
CA ILE A 256 -4.54 -11.11 16.42
C ILE A 256 -3.71 -12.36 16.77
N ASP A 257 -4.34 -13.34 17.41
CA ASP A 257 -3.69 -14.63 17.75
C ASP A 257 -3.69 -15.60 16.56
N ASN A 258 -4.66 -15.50 15.65
CA ASN A 258 -4.82 -16.38 14.48
C ASN A 258 -4.82 -17.89 14.81
N ARG A 259 -5.27 -18.27 16.00
CA ARG A 259 -5.33 -19.65 16.43
C ARG A 259 -6.68 -20.28 16.15
N TYR A 260 -6.77 -21.10 15.11
CA TYR A 260 -7.99 -21.80 14.72
C TYR A 260 -7.68 -23.23 14.27
N ARG A 261 -8.71 -24.09 14.24
CA ARG A 261 -8.56 -25.48 13.77
C ARG A 261 -8.30 -25.48 12.28
N VAL A 262 -7.37 -26.34 11.85
CA VAL A 262 -7.02 -26.54 10.44
C VAL A 262 -7.08 -28.02 10.09
N PRO A 263 -7.32 -28.37 8.80
CA PRO A 263 -7.38 -29.75 8.33
C PRO A 263 -6.08 -30.51 8.59
N GLU A 264 -6.16 -31.84 8.54
CA GLU A 264 -4.98 -32.69 8.52
C GLU A 264 -4.12 -32.40 7.28
N GLY A 265 -2.80 -32.37 7.44
CA GLY A 265 -1.86 -31.99 6.38
C GLY A 265 -1.73 -30.48 6.14
N ALA A 266 -2.43 -29.63 6.91
CA ALA A 266 -2.24 -28.19 6.85
C ALA A 266 -0.85 -27.79 7.38
N ALA A 267 -0.29 -26.73 6.79
CA ALA A 267 0.94 -26.12 7.26
C ALA A 267 0.77 -25.59 8.69
N ASN A 268 1.82 -25.63 9.48
CA ASN A 268 1.86 -25.15 10.88
C ASN A 268 0.74 -25.71 11.81
N ARG A 269 0.15 -26.85 11.45
CA ARG A 269 -0.81 -27.55 12.29
C ARG A 269 -0.11 -28.19 13.48
N ASN A 270 -0.48 -27.80 14.70
CA ASN A 270 0.05 -28.42 15.91
C ASN A 270 -0.64 -29.77 16.22
N GLU A 271 -0.16 -30.50 17.24
CA GLU A 271 -0.70 -31.81 17.65
C GLU A 271 -2.18 -31.76 18.06
N GLN A 272 -2.67 -30.63 18.55
CA GLN A 272 -4.07 -30.41 18.91
C GLN A 272 -4.96 -30.06 17.72
N GLY A 273 -4.39 -29.93 16.52
CA GLY A 273 -5.12 -29.63 15.29
C GLY A 273 -5.37 -28.12 15.04
N PHE A 274 -4.61 -27.24 15.68
CA PHE A 274 -4.73 -25.81 15.49
C PHE A 274 -3.57 -25.27 14.66
N LEU A 275 -3.84 -24.22 13.86
CA LEU A 275 -2.81 -23.36 13.32
C LEU A 275 -2.03 -22.77 14.49
N SER A 276 -0.72 -22.77 14.41
CA SER A 276 0.17 -22.25 15.45
C SER A 276 1.20 -21.30 14.88
N ASN A 277 1.76 -20.45 15.73
CA ASN A 277 2.76 -19.45 15.36
C ASN A 277 2.29 -18.52 14.23
N ALA A 278 1.03 -18.06 14.30
CA ALA A 278 0.38 -17.23 13.31
C ALA A 278 -0.06 -15.88 13.86
N ASP A 279 0.30 -15.59 15.12
CA ASP A 279 -0.04 -14.34 15.78
C ASP A 279 0.70 -13.16 15.15
N THR A 280 0.03 -12.01 15.18
CA THR A 280 0.58 -10.74 14.70
C THR A 280 0.26 -9.65 15.70
N ALA A 281 1.27 -8.84 16.04
CA ALA A 281 1.15 -7.63 16.82
C ALA A 281 1.83 -6.48 16.08
N THR A 282 1.08 -5.45 15.74
CA THR A 282 1.57 -4.32 14.94
C THR A 282 1.21 -3.00 15.60
N SER A 283 2.14 -2.06 15.60
CA SER A 283 1.87 -0.66 15.91
C SER A 283 2.32 0.20 14.76
N THR A 284 1.43 1.03 14.24
CA THR A 284 1.68 1.89 13.08
C THR A 284 1.39 3.34 13.45
N TYR A 285 2.25 4.23 13.02
CA TYR A 285 2.16 5.66 13.26
C TYR A 285 2.20 6.40 11.94
N PHE A 286 1.37 7.38 11.81
CA PHE A 286 1.37 8.30 10.68
C PHE A 286 1.29 9.74 11.17
N GLY A 287 2.03 10.64 10.52
CA GLY A 287 1.93 12.08 10.75
C GLY A 287 2.13 12.82 9.43
N SER A 288 1.28 13.79 9.15
CA SER A 288 1.49 14.73 8.05
C SER A 288 1.29 16.16 8.52
N ILE A 289 2.12 17.06 7.99
CA ILE A 289 2.03 18.49 8.19
C ILE A 289 2.21 19.17 6.83
N GLY A 290 1.19 19.89 6.40
CA GLY A 290 1.23 20.73 5.22
C GLY A 290 1.30 22.19 5.60
N LEU A 291 2.05 22.98 4.84
CA LEU A 291 2.24 24.41 5.03
C LEU A 291 2.08 25.11 3.68
N ASP A 292 1.04 25.93 3.54
CA ASP A 292 0.89 26.83 2.42
C ASP A 292 1.72 28.09 2.66
N LEU A 293 2.86 28.20 1.97
CA LEU A 293 3.78 29.33 2.09
C LEU A 293 3.18 30.60 1.47
N ASP A 294 2.50 30.42 0.36
CA ASP A 294 1.74 31.43 -0.36
C ASP A 294 0.74 30.75 -1.32
N GLN A 295 0.07 31.53 -2.19
CA GLN A 295 -0.92 30.98 -3.15
C GLN A 295 -0.32 30.03 -4.20
N LYS A 296 0.99 30.00 -4.38
CA LYS A 296 1.69 29.20 -5.38
C LYS A 296 2.53 28.08 -4.77
N ASN A 297 2.94 28.23 -3.53
CA ASN A 297 3.94 27.37 -2.91
C ASN A 297 3.38 26.66 -1.69
N SER A 298 3.52 25.34 -1.64
CA SER A 298 3.20 24.53 -0.46
C SER A 298 4.30 23.52 -0.16
N LEU A 299 4.51 23.27 1.11
CA LEU A 299 5.37 22.21 1.64
C LEU A 299 4.52 21.17 2.34
N ASN A 300 4.85 19.90 2.16
CA ASN A 300 4.24 18.82 2.90
C ASN A 300 5.31 17.87 3.42
N LEU A 301 5.27 17.61 4.71
CA LEU A 301 6.07 16.59 5.40
C LEU A 301 5.13 15.47 5.82
N ASP A 302 5.47 14.23 5.50
CA ASP A 302 4.79 13.04 5.99
C ASP A 302 5.79 12.03 6.56
N VAL A 303 5.36 11.35 7.62
CA VAL A 303 6.13 10.31 8.31
C VAL A 303 5.22 9.13 8.57
N THR A 304 5.69 7.92 8.21
CA THR A 304 5.05 6.66 8.62
C THR A 304 6.08 5.83 9.36
N ALA A 305 5.71 5.26 10.50
CA ALA A 305 6.55 4.32 11.23
C ALA A 305 5.74 3.07 11.59
N LEU A 306 6.40 1.93 11.52
CA LEU A 306 5.84 0.61 11.79
C LEU A 306 6.73 -0.12 12.78
N SER A 307 6.12 -0.81 13.73
CA SER A 307 6.77 -1.85 14.51
C SER A 307 5.85 -3.07 14.55
N SER A 308 6.32 -4.19 14.04
CA SER A 308 5.53 -5.42 13.91
C SER A 308 6.32 -6.61 14.41
N ARG A 309 5.64 -7.45 15.18
CA ARG A 309 6.13 -8.77 15.60
C ARG A 309 5.12 -9.81 15.20
N ARG A 310 5.57 -10.86 14.50
CA ARG A 310 4.69 -11.92 14.01
C ARG A 310 5.34 -13.29 14.06
N GLY A 311 4.52 -14.34 14.16
CA GLY A 311 4.94 -15.68 13.87
C GLY A 311 5.13 -15.88 12.38
N LEU A 312 6.06 -16.75 11.98
CA LEU A 312 6.24 -17.12 10.58
C LEU A 312 5.56 -18.45 10.30
N ILE A 313 4.74 -18.47 9.26
CA ILE A 313 4.08 -19.65 8.72
C ILE A 313 4.78 -20.01 7.42
N TYR A 314 5.30 -21.25 7.33
CA TYR A 314 5.94 -21.73 6.12
C TYR A 314 5.11 -22.81 5.44
N PHE A 315 5.13 -22.79 4.12
CA PHE A 315 4.50 -23.80 3.30
C PHE A 315 5.09 -25.18 3.56
N GLY A 316 4.23 -26.11 3.98
CA GLY A 316 4.55 -27.54 4.03
C GLY A 316 5.50 -28.03 5.11
N PHE A 317 5.99 -27.16 5.97
CA PHE A 317 6.79 -27.59 7.12
C PHE A 317 5.87 -27.93 8.32
N PRO A 318 6.08 -29.04 9.02
CA PRO A 318 5.12 -29.52 10.01
C PRO A 318 4.96 -28.61 11.23
N LEU A 319 5.97 -27.88 11.67
CA LEU A 319 5.89 -26.92 12.76
C LEU A 319 7.03 -25.92 12.67
N GLN A 320 6.70 -24.71 12.26
CA GLN A 320 7.62 -23.58 12.35
C GLN A 320 7.34 -22.81 13.63
N ARG A 321 8.39 -22.38 14.29
CA ARG A 321 8.33 -21.53 15.48
C ARG A 321 9.12 -20.25 15.31
N ASP A 322 9.60 -20.01 14.09
CA ASP A 322 10.37 -18.81 13.78
C ASP A 322 9.48 -17.58 13.89
N ARG A 323 10.07 -16.49 14.31
CA ARG A 323 9.39 -15.20 14.46
C ARG A 323 10.09 -14.12 13.64
N LEU A 324 9.33 -13.14 13.25
CA LEU A 324 9.80 -11.97 12.53
C LEU A 324 9.48 -10.71 13.32
N ASP A 325 10.50 -9.90 13.57
CA ASP A 325 10.35 -8.50 13.95
C ASP A 325 10.64 -7.63 12.73
N HIS A 326 9.77 -6.67 12.46
CA HIS A 326 9.89 -5.73 11.36
C HIS A 326 9.64 -4.31 11.87
N ASP A 327 10.65 -3.47 11.80
CA ASP A 327 10.56 -2.03 12.06
C ASP A 327 10.74 -1.27 10.75
N GLY A 328 9.84 -0.35 10.46
CA GLY A 328 9.83 0.46 9.24
C GLY A 328 9.73 1.95 9.55
N LEU A 329 10.44 2.75 8.77
CA LEU A 329 10.33 4.22 8.80
C LEU A 329 10.29 4.76 7.38
N ASN A 330 9.29 5.55 7.06
CA ASN A 330 9.21 6.31 5.82
C ASN A 330 9.04 7.80 6.15
N VAL A 331 9.90 8.65 5.59
CA VAL A 331 9.83 10.12 5.73
C VAL A 331 9.81 10.73 4.35
N GLY A 332 8.86 11.61 4.12
CA GLY A 332 8.74 12.31 2.84
C GLY A 332 8.57 13.81 3.02
N LEU A 333 9.34 14.57 2.28
CA LEU A 333 9.19 16.01 2.14
C LEU A 333 8.90 16.36 0.69
N SER A 334 7.85 17.10 0.43
CA SER A 334 7.51 17.57 -0.91
C SER A 334 7.25 19.08 -0.92
N TRP A 335 7.80 19.74 -1.91
CA TRP A 335 7.53 21.12 -2.23
C TRP A 335 6.82 21.19 -3.58
N LYS A 336 5.63 21.79 -3.59
CA LYS A 336 4.85 22.04 -4.81
C LYS A 336 4.84 23.53 -5.09
N THR A 337 5.12 23.90 -6.33
CA THR A 337 5.07 25.30 -6.77
C THR A 337 4.39 25.44 -8.12
N ARG A 338 3.55 26.47 -8.26
CA ARG A 338 2.94 26.86 -9.54
C ARG A 338 3.84 27.87 -10.22
N LEU A 339 4.33 27.53 -11.40
CA LEU A 339 5.20 28.41 -12.20
C LEU A 339 4.34 29.28 -13.14
N GLY A 340 4.68 30.57 -13.23
CA GLY A 340 3.96 31.50 -14.10
C GLY A 340 2.69 32.10 -13.46
N ASN A 341 1.84 32.71 -14.30
CA ASN A 341 0.64 33.47 -13.88
C ASN A 341 -0.66 32.66 -14.02
N GLY A 342 -0.63 31.35 -14.06
CA GLY A 342 -1.82 30.51 -14.21
C GLY A 342 -1.56 29.05 -13.81
N GLU A 343 -2.57 28.20 -13.98
CA GLU A 343 -2.52 26.75 -13.69
C GLU A 343 -1.76 25.94 -14.77
N SER A 344 -0.99 26.61 -15.62
CA SER A 344 -0.37 25.97 -16.78
C SER A 344 0.92 25.21 -16.48
N SER A 345 1.50 25.36 -15.29
CA SER A 345 2.80 24.78 -14.97
C SER A 345 2.94 24.51 -13.47
N ASN A 346 3.06 23.23 -13.12
CA ASN A 346 3.23 22.76 -11.74
C ASN A 346 4.55 22.01 -11.60
N LEU A 347 5.37 22.44 -10.67
CA LEU A 347 6.62 21.76 -10.31
C LEU A 347 6.49 21.16 -8.93
N THR A 348 6.76 19.86 -8.82
CA THR A 348 6.86 19.14 -7.54
C THR A 348 8.28 18.63 -7.35
N THR A 349 8.90 19.00 -6.26
CA THR A 349 10.19 18.45 -5.83
C THR A 349 9.97 17.67 -4.54
N SER A 350 10.44 16.44 -4.49
CA SER A 350 10.30 15.60 -3.30
C SER A 350 11.60 14.89 -2.94
N ILE A 351 11.77 14.67 -1.64
CA ILE A 351 12.83 13.84 -1.06
C ILE A 351 12.14 12.83 -0.17
N GLY A 352 12.55 11.57 -0.25
CA GLY A 352 12.04 10.49 0.57
C GLY A 352 13.17 9.68 1.18
N TYR A 353 12.99 9.29 2.42
CA TYR A 353 13.83 8.31 3.12
C TYR A 353 12.96 7.15 3.57
N ASN A 354 13.40 5.93 3.27
CA ASN A 354 12.71 4.70 3.66
C ASN A 354 13.73 3.75 4.29
N GLN A 355 13.44 3.28 5.50
CA GLN A 355 14.23 2.26 6.19
C GLN A 355 13.33 1.09 6.56
N ASN A 356 13.83 -0.14 6.36
CA ASN A 356 13.20 -1.36 6.82
C ASN A 356 14.25 -2.23 7.51
N TYR A 357 13.98 -2.58 8.75
CA TYR A 357 14.78 -3.48 9.54
C TYR A 357 13.99 -4.73 9.85
N PHE A 358 14.52 -5.88 9.43
CA PHE A 358 13.95 -7.20 9.67
C PHE A 358 14.89 -8.02 10.53
N SER A 359 14.33 -8.72 11.53
CA SER A 359 15.05 -9.72 12.30
C SER A 359 14.23 -10.98 12.41
N THR A 360 14.81 -12.13 12.08
CA THR A 360 14.21 -13.43 12.28
C THR A 360 14.83 -14.11 13.49
N TYR A 361 14.01 -14.85 14.23
CA TYR A 361 14.38 -15.55 15.46
C TYR A 361 13.94 -17.00 15.37
N GLY A 362 14.85 -17.92 15.59
CA GLY A 362 14.60 -19.36 15.62
C GLY A 362 14.35 -19.92 17.03
N PRO A 363 13.79 -21.13 17.15
CA PRO A 363 13.28 -21.71 18.38
C PRO A 363 14.22 -22.66 19.11
N THR A 364 15.50 -22.72 18.81
CA THR A 364 16.40 -23.71 19.42
C THR A 364 16.79 -23.34 20.86
N GLY A 365 16.00 -23.81 21.81
CA GLY A 365 16.20 -23.65 23.24
C GLY A 365 15.79 -22.27 23.76
N GLU A 366 16.61 -21.29 23.56
CA GLU A 366 16.31 -19.87 23.71
C GLU A 366 16.19 -19.23 22.32
N PHE A 367 15.24 -18.33 22.14
CA PHE A 367 15.11 -17.60 20.88
C PHE A 367 16.41 -16.84 20.57
N TYR A 368 17.12 -17.22 19.52
CA TYR A 368 18.29 -16.52 19.05
C TYR A 368 18.02 -15.94 17.66
N ARG A 369 18.60 -14.79 17.40
CA ARG A 369 18.49 -14.11 16.09
C ARG A 369 19.21 -14.95 15.03
N THR A 370 18.43 -15.40 14.03
CA THR A 370 18.92 -16.22 12.92
C THR A 370 19.40 -15.36 11.74
N ALA A 371 18.78 -14.20 11.53
CA ALA A 371 19.16 -13.26 10.50
C ALA A 371 18.70 -11.84 10.87
N SER A 372 19.37 -10.84 10.34
CA SER A 372 18.87 -9.46 10.30
C SER A 372 19.21 -8.81 8.96
N LEU A 373 18.35 -7.91 8.53
CA LEU A 373 18.45 -7.19 7.28
C LEU A 373 18.03 -5.75 7.51
N ASP A 374 18.94 -4.80 7.38
CA ASP A 374 18.67 -3.36 7.43
C ASP A 374 18.85 -2.76 6.04
N THR A 375 17.78 -2.17 5.52
CA THR A 375 17.78 -1.55 4.21
C THR A 375 17.39 -0.10 4.32
N GLN A 376 18.15 0.75 3.68
CA GLN A 376 17.91 2.19 3.64
C GLN A 376 17.81 2.65 2.21
N GLN A 377 16.83 3.48 1.92
CA GLN A 377 16.65 4.05 0.59
C GLN A 377 16.45 5.55 0.69
N LEU A 378 17.27 6.29 -0.04
CA LEU A 378 17.11 7.72 -0.25
C LEU A 378 16.62 7.96 -1.67
N THR A 379 15.55 8.73 -1.81
CA THR A 379 14.99 9.11 -3.11
C THR A 379 14.90 10.62 -3.21
N ALA A 380 15.14 11.14 -4.42
CA ALA A 380 14.83 12.53 -4.76
C ALA A 380 14.18 12.55 -6.14
N ARG A 381 13.14 13.37 -6.28
CA ARG A 381 12.37 13.48 -7.52
C ARG A 381 12.06 14.93 -7.82
N VAL A 382 12.25 15.30 -9.08
CA VAL A 382 11.72 16.54 -9.68
C VAL A 382 10.71 16.13 -10.74
N ASP A 383 9.52 16.66 -10.66
CA ASP A 383 8.38 16.35 -11.53
C ASP A 383 7.72 17.65 -11.98
N HIS A 384 7.82 17.95 -13.26
CA HIS A 384 7.27 19.14 -13.85
C HIS A 384 6.14 18.81 -14.81
N GLU A 385 4.94 19.24 -14.46
CA GLU A 385 3.77 19.19 -15.32
C GLU A 385 3.55 20.55 -15.99
N TRP A 386 3.52 20.56 -17.31
CA TRP A 386 3.40 21.76 -18.11
C TRP A 386 2.33 21.60 -19.19
N LYS A 387 1.28 22.41 -19.11
CA LYS A 387 0.31 22.60 -20.20
C LYS A 387 0.94 23.52 -21.25
N ILE A 388 1.55 22.92 -22.28
CA ILE A 388 2.20 23.66 -23.38
C ILE A 388 1.15 24.46 -24.15
N THR A 389 0.00 23.83 -24.41
CA THR A 389 -1.19 24.41 -25.03
C THR A 389 -2.45 23.87 -24.34
N SER A 390 -3.63 24.33 -24.71
CA SER A 390 -4.90 23.82 -24.17
C SER A 390 -5.11 22.33 -24.46
N ASN A 391 -4.47 21.78 -25.50
CA ASN A 391 -4.63 20.40 -25.95
C ASN A 391 -3.34 19.57 -25.83
N ASN A 392 -2.26 20.13 -25.26
CA ASN A 392 -1.00 19.41 -25.09
C ASN A 392 -0.41 19.64 -23.71
N LYS A 393 -0.18 18.56 -22.99
CA LYS A 393 0.42 18.52 -21.66
C LYS A 393 1.68 17.66 -21.69
N LEU A 394 2.80 18.19 -21.21
CA LEU A 394 4.05 17.49 -21.01
C LEU A 394 4.32 17.35 -19.52
N ARG A 395 4.56 16.15 -19.06
CA ARG A 395 5.08 15.86 -17.73
C ARG A 395 6.46 15.23 -17.87
N TRP A 396 7.46 15.81 -17.24
CA TRP A 396 8.85 15.35 -17.33
C TRP A 396 9.59 15.55 -16.02
N GLY A 397 10.67 14.83 -15.83
CA GLY A 397 11.41 14.96 -14.61
C GLY A 397 12.62 14.07 -14.49
N LEU A 398 13.17 14.07 -13.27
CA LEU A 398 14.37 13.35 -12.86
C LEU A 398 14.07 12.59 -11.57
N ASP A 399 14.48 11.33 -11.53
CA ASP A 399 14.52 10.50 -10.34
C ASP A 399 15.96 10.17 -9.96
N LEU A 400 16.27 10.29 -8.68
CA LEU A 400 17.49 9.78 -8.07
C LEU A 400 17.09 8.79 -6.95
N LYS A 401 17.73 7.64 -6.93
CA LYS A 401 17.48 6.61 -5.91
C LYS A 401 18.80 5.95 -5.51
N ASN A 402 19.10 5.98 -4.23
CA ASN A 402 20.12 5.16 -3.60
C ASN A 402 19.49 4.15 -2.67
N THR A 403 19.88 2.88 -2.79
CA THR A 403 19.41 1.81 -1.89
C THR A 403 20.64 1.15 -1.28
N ASP A 404 20.74 1.18 0.04
CA ASP A 404 21.82 0.61 0.80
C ASP A 404 21.31 -0.62 1.58
N LEU A 405 22.06 -1.70 1.54
CA LEU A 405 21.96 -2.84 2.40
C LEU A 405 23.08 -2.75 3.42
N ILE A 406 22.73 -2.42 4.65
CA ILE A 406 23.68 -2.28 5.75
C ILE A 406 23.66 -3.59 6.54
N GLY A 407 24.80 -4.27 6.58
CA GLY A 407 24.84 -5.65 7.01
C GLY A 407 25.21 -5.85 8.48
N ASP A 408 24.32 -6.50 9.19
CA ASP A 408 24.72 -7.46 10.21
C ASP A 408 24.81 -8.83 9.53
N VAL A 409 25.40 -9.83 10.18
CA VAL A 409 25.57 -11.17 9.62
C VAL A 409 24.25 -11.67 9.01
N LEU A 410 24.18 -11.67 7.68
CA LEU A 410 22.96 -12.03 6.94
C LEU A 410 22.80 -13.54 6.77
N SER A 411 23.75 -14.32 7.25
CA SER A 411 23.74 -15.78 7.15
C SER A 411 24.16 -16.43 8.45
N THR A 412 23.40 -17.41 8.89
CA THR A 412 23.80 -18.34 9.95
C THR A 412 24.66 -19.51 9.42
N ASN A 413 24.95 -19.56 8.12
CA ASN A 413 25.84 -20.56 7.54
C ASN A 413 27.26 -20.37 8.04
N PRO A 414 27.84 -21.30 8.86
CA PRO A 414 29.16 -21.12 9.46
C PRO A 414 30.30 -20.92 8.46
N SER A 415 30.19 -21.48 7.25
CA SER A 415 31.19 -21.32 6.21
C SER A 415 31.18 -19.93 5.58
N ARG A 416 30.08 -19.17 5.68
CA ARG A 416 29.96 -17.81 5.19
C ARG A 416 30.23 -16.76 6.27
N ILE A 417 29.88 -17.08 7.53
CA ILE A 417 30.28 -16.25 8.69
C ILE A 417 31.82 -16.15 8.78
N ALA A 418 32.51 -17.24 8.48
CA ALA A 418 33.97 -17.25 8.51
C ALA A 418 34.64 -16.43 7.39
N SER A 419 33.90 -16.07 6.32
CA SER A 419 34.45 -15.29 5.20
C SER A 419 34.43 -13.78 5.41
N ASN A 420 33.85 -13.29 6.52
CA ASN A 420 33.71 -11.85 6.80
C ASN A 420 33.04 -11.02 5.66
N GLU A 421 32.18 -11.65 4.89
CA GLU A 421 31.45 -10.99 3.80
C GLU A 421 30.26 -10.15 4.32
N THR A 422 30.49 -9.36 5.35
CA THR A 422 29.58 -8.31 5.84
C THR A 422 29.89 -6.97 5.19
N GLU A 423 30.11 -6.96 3.88
CA GLU A 423 30.30 -5.70 3.17
C GLU A 423 28.93 -5.08 2.90
N ASP A 424 28.77 -3.82 3.29
CA ASP A 424 27.63 -3.00 2.90
C ASP A 424 27.53 -2.96 1.37
N ARG A 425 26.31 -3.05 0.84
CA ARG A 425 26.04 -3.03 -0.58
C ARG A 425 25.15 -1.84 -0.92
N SER A 426 25.44 -1.21 -2.04
CA SER A 426 24.69 -0.05 -2.50
C SER A 426 24.35 -0.16 -3.98
N LEU A 427 23.13 0.28 -4.34
CA LEU A 427 22.69 0.44 -5.71
C LEU A 427 22.23 1.88 -5.92
N PHE A 428 22.84 2.57 -6.87
CA PHE A 428 22.44 3.91 -7.28
C PHE A 428 21.75 3.87 -8.64
N ASN A 429 20.57 4.47 -8.71
CA ASN A 429 19.78 4.58 -9.93
C ASN A 429 19.39 6.03 -10.18
N THR A 430 19.56 6.47 -11.41
CA THR A 430 19.08 7.76 -11.91
C THR A 430 18.16 7.51 -13.10
N ALA A 431 17.07 8.27 -13.24
CA ALA A 431 16.23 8.17 -14.40
C ALA A 431 15.69 9.51 -14.85
N LEU A 432 15.68 9.71 -16.16
CA LEU A 432 14.96 10.81 -16.82
C LEU A 432 13.67 10.25 -17.40
N PHE A 433 12.57 10.97 -17.21
CA PHE A 433 11.30 10.56 -17.78
C PHE A 433 10.57 11.73 -18.42
N ALA A 434 9.74 11.42 -19.42
CA ALA A 434 8.82 12.36 -20.05
C ALA A 434 7.58 11.60 -20.52
N VAL A 435 6.42 12.18 -20.30
CA VAL A 435 5.13 11.75 -20.87
C VAL A 435 4.43 12.95 -21.47
N ASN A 436 4.12 12.87 -22.74
CA ASN A 436 3.34 13.87 -23.45
C ASN A 436 1.93 13.34 -23.68
N THR A 437 0.93 14.03 -23.16
CA THR A 437 -0.49 13.79 -23.40
C THR A 437 -0.97 14.83 -24.42
N TRP A 438 -1.39 14.37 -25.58
CA TRP A 438 -1.84 15.23 -26.66
C TRP A 438 -3.27 14.89 -27.08
N ASN A 439 -4.18 15.81 -26.80
CA ASN A 439 -5.55 15.79 -27.33
C ASN A 439 -5.51 16.28 -28.79
N ILE A 440 -5.40 15.35 -29.75
CA ILE A 440 -5.36 15.67 -31.18
C ILE A 440 -6.68 16.31 -31.61
N SER A 441 -7.78 15.84 -31.03
CA SER A 441 -9.13 16.39 -31.16
C SER A 441 -9.88 16.18 -29.84
N ASP A 442 -11.09 16.72 -29.73
CA ASP A 442 -11.93 16.57 -28.52
C ASP A 442 -12.24 15.10 -28.17
N ASN A 443 -12.17 14.22 -29.16
CA ASN A 443 -12.46 12.79 -28.98
C ASN A 443 -11.25 11.87 -29.16
N PHE A 444 -10.06 12.38 -29.46
CA PHE A 444 -8.88 11.56 -29.70
C PHE A 444 -7.65 12.05 -28.94
N LEU A 445 -7.11 11.19 -28.08
CA LEU A 445 -5.96 11.44 -27.23
C LEU A 445 -4.85 10.43 -27.53
N ILE A 446 -3.61 10.90 -27.50
CA ILE A 446 -2.39 10.07 -27.55
C ILE A 446 -1.51 10.41 -26.35
N ASP A 447 -1.04 9.40 -25.63
CA ASP A 447 0.01 9.46 -24.64
C ASP A 447 1.30 8.89 -25.21
N LEU A 448 2.39 9.63 -25.13
CA LEU A 448 3.74 9.20 -25.53
C LEU A 448 4.67 9.31 -24.33
N GLY A 449 5.19 8.20 -23.88
CA GLY A 449 6.09 8.14 -22.71
C GLY A 449 7.47 7.60 -23.05
N LEU A 450 8.46 8.12 -22.34
CA LEU A 450 9.84 7.65 -22.43
C LEU A 450 10.51 7.75 -21.06
N ARG A 451 11.15 6.67 -20.63
CA ARG A 451 11.99 6.65 -19.45
C ARG A 451 13.36 6.08 -19.77
N GLN A 452 14.40 6.86 -19.51
CA GLN A 452 15.80 6.43 -19.58
C GLN A 452 16.33 6.26 -18.18
N SER A 453 16.68 5.04 -17.81
CA SER A 453 17.28 4.71 -16.52
C SER A 453 18.77 4.41 -16.66
N PHE A 454 19.54 4.84 -15.68
CA PHE A 454 20.98 4.60 -15.53
C PHE A 454 21.19 3.95 -14.16
N ASP A 455 21.67 2.73 -14.15
CA ASP A 455 21.88 1.96 -12.93
C ASP A 455 23.37 1.66 -12.74
N SER A 456 23.88 1.78 -11.52
CA SER A 456 25.30 1.61 -11.22
C SER A 456 25.81 0.19 -11.46
N GLN A 457 24.95 -0.82 -11.41
CA GLN A 457 25.35 -2.23 -11.59
C GLN A 457 24.84 -2.81 -12.92
N PHE A 458 23.61 -2.42 -13.34
CA PHE A 458 22.94 -3.06 -14.47
C PHE A 458 22.98 -2.26 -15.76
N GLY A 459 23.59 -1.07 -15.74
CA GLY A 459 23.77 -0.24 -16.94
C GLY A 459 22.55 0.59 -17.32
N ASN A 460 22.31 0.77 -18.61
CA ASN A 460 21.35 1.75 -19.12
C ASN A 460 20.19 1.06 -19.80
N TYR A 461 18.95 1.55 -19.53
CA TYR A 461 17.73 1.00 -20.12
C TYR A 461 16.80 2.10 -20.57
N LEU A 462 16.20 1.87 -21.74
CA LEU A 462 15.19 2.75 -22.33
C LEU A 462 13.83 2.04 -22.33
N ASN A 463 12.85 2.61 -21.68
CA ASN A 463 11.49 2.10 -21.58
C ASN A 463 10.51 3.06 -22.27
N PRO A 464 10.16 2.85 -23.54
CA PRO A 464 9.15 3.63 -24.23
C PRO A 464 7.74 3.15 -23.86
N SER A 465 6.77 4.06 -24.01
CA SER A 465 5.36 3.73 -23.88
C SER A 465 4.50 4.54 -24.85
N VAL A 466 3.39 3.95 -25.26
CA VAL A 466 2.39 4.61 -26.10
C VAL A 466 1.00 4.22 -25.61
N GLY A 467 0.09 5.17 -25.61
CA GLY A 467 -1.30 4.98 -25.29
C GLY A 467 -2.21 5.79 -26.21
N LEU A 468 -3.39 5.26 -26.46
CA LEU A 468 -4.40 5.86 -27.33
C LEU A 468 -5.76 5.77 -26.64
N ARG A 469 -6.56 6.83 -26.74
CA ARG A 469 -7.98 6.84 -26.35
C ARG A 469 -8.80 7.55 -27.42
N TYR A 470 -9.87 6.91 -27.85
CA TYR A 470 -10.79 7.47 -28.82
C TYR A 470 -12.23 7.37 -28.32
N ALA A 471 -12.87 8.48 -28.07
CA ALA A 471 -14.29 8.56 -27.76
C ALA A 471 -15.10 8.39 -29.06
N VAL A 472 -15.59 7.17 -29.28
CA VAL A 472 -16.40 6.83 -30.46
C VAL A 472 -17.74 7.56 -30.43
N THR A 473 -18.30 7.66 -29.24
CA THR A 473 -19.49 8.45 -28.90
C THR A 473 -19.29 9.06 -27.49
N PRO A 474 -20.15 9.97 -27.03
CA PRO A 474 -20.10 10.43 -25.64
C PRO A 474 -20.25 9.32 -24.59
N LEU A 475 -20.80 8.17 -24.99
CA LEU A 475 -21.05 7.05 -24.08
C LEU A 475 -20.03 5.91 -24.22
N VAL A 476 -19.23 5.90 -25.29
CA VAL A 476 -18.31 4.78 -25.60
C VAL A 476 -16.94 5.31 -25.99
N ALA A 477 -15.90 4.90 -25.27
CA ALA A 477 -14.53 5.14 -25.65
C ALA A 477 -13.76 3.82 -25.80
N VAL A 478 -12.88 3.76 -26.80
CA VAL A 478 -11.92 2.67 -26.98
C VAL A 478 -10.54 3.17 -26.56
N ARG A 479 -9.75 2.31 -25.97
CA ARG A 479 -8.39 2.61 -25.52
C ARG A 479 -7.44 1.47 -25.79
N GLY A 480 -6.16 1.82 -25.93
CA GLY A 480 -5.09 0.85 -26.07
C GLY A 480 -3.78 1.41 -25.56
N SER A 481 -2.94 0.56 -24.99
CA SER A 481 -1.64 0.95 -24.50
C SER A 481 -0.61 -0.16 -24.66
N TRP A 482 0.64 0.25 -24.81
CA TRP A 482 1.83 -0.61 -24.75
C TRP A 482 2.94 0.11 -24.02
N ALA A 483 3.68 -0.61 -23.15
CA ALA A 483 4.81 -0.07 -22.41
C ALA A 483 5.92 -1.12 -22.27
N GLY A 484 7.15 -0.72 -22.55
CA GLY A 484 8.33 -1.44 -22.14
C GLY A 484 8.56 -1.30 -20.64
N ALA A 485 9.02 -2.36 -20.01
CA ALA A 485 9.34 -2.37 -18.59
C ALA A 485 10.57 -3.25 -18.30
N GLN A 486 11.18 -2.99 -17.15
CA GLN A 486 12.35 -3.70 -16.65
C GLN A 486 12.30 -3.73 -15.12
N ARG A 487 12.87 -4.78 -14.51
CA ARG A 487 13.07 -4.85 -13.08
C ARG A 487 14.48 -5.36 -12.77
N ASN A 488 15.25 -4.58 -12.01
CA ASN A 488 16.56 -5.01 -11.53
C ASN A 488 16.40 -6.00 -10.37
N PRO A 489 17.33 -6.99 -10.24
CA PRO A 489 17.41 -7.81 -9.04
C PRO A 489 17.58 -6.95 -7.78
N GLY A 490 17.00 -7.40 -6.68
CA GLY A 490 17.21 -6.78 -5.37
C GLY A 490 18.57 -7.12 -4.78
N LEU A 491 19.07 -6.29 -3.87
CA LEU A 491 20.32 -6.55 -3.15
C LEU A 491 20.27 -7.87 -2.36
N ASP A 492 19.10 -8.25 -1.84
CA ASP A 492 18.86 -9.53 -1.20
C ASP A 492 19.11 -10.71 -2.15
N GLN A 493 18.57 -10.66 -3.36
CA GLN A 493 18.72 -11.70 -4.36
C GLN A 493 20.17 -11.83 -4.84
N LEU A 494 20.91 -10.72 -4.85
CA LEU A 494 22.30 -10.67 -5.29
C LEU A 494 23.31 -11.13 -4.23
N TYR A 495 23.07 -10.79 -2.94
CA TYR A 495 24.13 -10.86 -1.92
C TYR A 495 23.70 -11.52 -0.60
N VAL A 496 22.40 -11.75 -0.37
CA VAL A 496 21.90 -12.28 0.92
C VAL A 496 21.64 -13.77 0.82
N TYR A 497 22.24 -14.55 1.71
CA TYR A 497 21.79 -15.91 1.94
C TYR A 497 20.52 -15.90 2.79
N ASP A 498 19.41 -16.34 2.21
CA ASP A 498 18.14 -16.43 2.92
C ASP A 498 18.17 -17.62 3.91
N THR A 499 18.38 -17.31 5.18
CA THR A 499 18.47 -18.32 6.24
C THR A 499 17.16 -19.01 6.52
N VAL A 500 16.04 -18.40 6.13
CA VAL A 500 14.70 -18.92 6.33
C VAL A 500 14.41 -20.07 5.37
N HIS A 501 14.74 -19.86 4.08
CA HIS A 501 14.49 -20.84 3.02
C HIS A 501 15.73 -21.65 2.65
N GLY A 502 16.90 -21.25 3.10
CA GLY A 502 18.17 -21.84 2.67
C GLY A 502 18.55 -21.46 1.23
N TRP A 503 18.08 -20.33 0.73
CA TRP A 503 18.35 -19.92 -0.65
C TRP A 503 19.66 -19.16 -0.77
N GLU A 504 20.42 -19.52 -1.81
CA GLU A 504 21.68 -18.87 -2.12
C GLU A 504 21.49 -17.66 -3.00
N PRO A 505 22.23 -16.55 -2.74
CA PRO A 505 22.25 -15.38 -3.61
C PRO A 505 22.99 -15.66 -4.92
N ASN A 506 22.75 -14.80 -5.92
CA ASN A 506 23.46 -14.88 -7.19
C ASN A 506 23.85 -13.47 -7.70
N PRO A 507 25.12 -13.06 -7.54
CA PRO A 507 25.59 -11.75 -8.04
C PRO A 507 25.54 -11.59 -9.57
N ASN A 508 25.33 -12.68 -10.32
CA ASN A 508 25.31 -12.69 -11.78
C ASN A 508 23.89 -12.59 -12.36
N LEU A 509 22.89 -12.30 -11.55
CA LEU A 509 21.52 -12.11 -12.02
C LEU A 509 21.43 -10.94 -13.00
N ARG A 510 20.65 -11.15 -14.05
CA ARG A 510 20.30 -10.10 -15.03
C ARG A 510 18.92 -9.52 -14.69
N PRO A 511 18.69 -8.25 -15.08
CA PRO A 511 17.36 -7.66 -14.97
C PRO A 511 16.31 -8.44 -15.75
N GLU A 512 15.10 -8.51 -15.18
CA GLU A 512 13.92 -8.91 -15.92
C GLU A 512 13.57 -7.81 -16.92
N THR A 513 13.29 -8.19 -18.16
CA THR A 513 12.94 -7.24 -19.23
C THR A 513 11.71 -7.72 -19.98
N GLY A 514 10.90 -6.79 -20.45
CA GLY A 514 9.69 -7.17 -21.19
C GLY A 514 8.78 -6.01 -21.52
N SER A 515 7.54 -6.33 -21.80
CA SER A 515 6.52 -5.33 -22.08
C SER A 515 5.15 -5.74 -21.57
N THR A 516 4.31 -4.74 -21.37
CA THR A 516 2.90 -4.90 -21.05
C THR A 516 2.05 -4.20 -22.10
N TRP A 517 0.84 -4.68 -22.36
CA TRP A 517 -0.10 -4.05 -23.25
C TRP A 517 -1.54 -4.24 -22.78
N SER A 518 -2.41 -3.36 -23.21
CA SER A 518 -3.85 -3.48 -22.98
C SER A 518 -4.65 -2.88 -24.12
N ALA A 519 -5.84 -3.44 -24.35
CA ALA A 519 -6.86 -2.89 -25.24
C ALA A 519 -8.21 -2.97 -24.52
N GLY A 520 -9.00 -1.90 -24.56
CA GLY A 520 -10.23 -1.88 -23.78
C GLY A 520 -11.29 -0.96 -24.33
N VAL A 521 -12.48 -1.09 -23.75
CA VAL A 521 -13.66 -0.28 -24.05
C VAL A 521 -14.24 0.20 -22.71
N ASP A 522 -14.46 1.50 -22.62
CA ASP A 522 -15.19 2.14 -21.53
C ASP A 522 -16.58 2.50 -22.02
N VAL A 523 -17.61 2.14 -21.26
CA VAL A 523 -19.02 2.32 -21.65
C VAL A 523 -19.79 2.97 -20.50
N ASN A 524 -20.35 4.13 -20.74
CA ASN A 524 -21.36 4.75 -19.90
C ASN A 524 -22.75 4.31 -20.42
N PHE A 525 -23.25 3.16 -19.94
CA PHE A 525 -24.56 2.64 -20.37
C PHE A 525 -25.70 3.58 -20.00
N SER A 526 -25.57 4.24 -18.87
CA SER A 526 -26.46 5.29 -18.37
C SER A 526 -25.72 6.14 -17.33
N GLU A 527 -26.33 7.18 -16.82
CA GLU A 527 -25.79 7.99 -15.70
C GLU A 527 -25.49 7.14 -14.44
N ASN A 528 -26.16 5.99 -14.28
CA ASN A 528 -26.05 5.12 -13.13
C ASN A 528 -25.29 3.81 -13.39
N LEU A 529 -25.02 3.45 -14.63
CA LEU A 529 -24.34 2.20 -15.00
C LEU A 529 -23.14 2.49 -15.88
N ILE A 530 -21.96 2.23 -15.37
CA ILE A 530 -20.69 2.34 -16.07
C ILE A 530 -19.98 0.99 -16.12
N GLY A 531 -19.21 0.78 -17.17
CA GLY A 531 -18.46 -0.46 -17.37
C GLY A 531 -17.13 -0.25 -18.08
N GLN A 532 -16.15 -1.02 -17.66
CA GLN A 532 -14.85 -1.13 -18.32
C GLN A 532 -14.58 -2.58 -18.69
N PHE A 533 -14.13 -2.80 -19.92
CA PHE A 533 -13.74 -4.10 -20.44
C PHE A 533 -12.31 -3.97 -20.96
N THR A 534 -11.38 -4.76 -20.42
CA THR A 534 -9.96 -4.67 -20.77
C THR A 534 -9.40 -6.05 -21.09
N TYR A 535 -8.88 -6.22 -22.29
CA TYR A 535 -7.99 -7.33 -22.62
C TYR A 535 -6.55 -6.88 -22.42
N PHE A 536 -5.76 -7.65 -21.66
CA PHE A 536 -4.40 -7.28 -21.29
C PHE A 536 -3.42 -8.43 -21.50
N GLY A 537 -2.13 -8.08 -21.59
CA GLY A 537 -1.08 -9.06 -21.61
C GLY A 537 0.27 -8.51 -21.23
N SER A 538 1.20 -9.42 -20.93
CA SER A 538 2.60 -9.11 -20.69
C SER A 538 3.49 -10.24 -21.15
N SER A 539 4.75 -9.90 -21.49
CA SER A 539 5.80 -10.87 -21.79
C SER A 539 7.05 -10.46 -20.99
N ILE A 540 7.48 -11.30 -20.04
CA ILE A 540 8.58 -11.00 -19.13
C ILE A 540 9.66 -12.05 -19.32
N GLY A 541 10.79 -11.63 -19.89
CA GLY A 541 12.00 -12.45 -20.07
C GLY A 541 12.96 -12.31 -18.89
N ASP A 542 13.89 -13.24 -18.78
CA ASP A 542 14.88 -13.33 -17.71
C ASP A 542 14.24 -13.25 -16.29
N ARG A 543 13.00 -13.75 -16.14
CA ARG A 543 12.29 -13.72 -14.87
C ARG A 543 13.13 -14.32 -13.75
N LEU A 544 13.13 -13.66 -12.59
CA LEU A 544 13.86 -14.12 -11.42
C LEU A 544 13.04 -15.16 -10.63
N GLY A 545 13.72 -16.21 -10.20
CA GLY A 545 13.15 -17.28 -9.38
C GLY A 545 14.24 -18.11 -8.74
N VAL A 546 13.83 -19.09 -7.92
CA VAL A 546 14.76 -19.99 -7.23
C VAL A 546 14.75 -21.36 -7.90
N ILE A 547 15.91 -21.86 -8.30
CA ILE A 547 16.13 -23.19 -8.83
C ILE A 547 17.15 -23.90 -7.95
N ALA A 548 16.81 -25.09 -7.45
CA ALA A 548 17.70 -25.88 -6.60
C ALA A 548 18.30 -25.10 -5.42
N GLY A 549 17.50 -24.21 -4.80
CA GLY A 549 17.92 -23.40 -3.66
C GLY A 549 18.78 -22.19 -4.00
N ARG A 550 18.86 -21.75 -5.25
CA ARG A 550 19.62 -20.58 -5.67
C ARG A 550 18.81 -19.64 -6.55
N TRP A 551 19.01 -18.34 -6.41
CA TRP A 551 18.43 -17.35 -7.31
C TRP A 551 19.00 -17.47 -8.72
N GLU A 552 18.13 -17.56 -9.72
CA GLU A 552 18.47 -17.72 -11.13
C GLU A 552 17.50 -16.91 -12.03
N ASN A 553 17.95 -16.60 -13.26
CA ASN A 553 17.05 -16.13 -14.31
C ASN A 553 16.34 -17.34 -14.92
N ILE A 554 15.06 -17.55 -14.59
CA ILE A 554 14.32 -18.78 -14.93
C ILE A 554 13.66 -18.78 -16.30
N GLY A 555 13.70 -17.64 -17.02
CA GLY A 555 13.26 -17.59 -18.42
C GLY A 555 12.05 -16.70 -18.68
N LEU A 556 11.21 -17.11 -19.66
CA LEU A 556 10.10 -16.31 -20.19
C LEU A 556 8.77 -16.73 -19.58
N VAL A 557 7.97 -15.74 -19.18
CA VAL A 557 6.55 -15.90 -18.80
C VAL A 557 5.70 -14.97 -19.65
N ASP A 558 4.69 -15.51 -20.33
CA ASP A 558 3.67 -14.76 -21.05
C ASP A 558 2.37 -14.79 -20.27
N THR A 559 1.75 -13.64 -20.13
CA THR A 559 0.43 -13.49 -19.49
C THR A 559 -0.56 -12.90 -20.47
N ASN A 560 -1.77 -13.44 -20.50
CA ASN A 560 -2.92 -12.87 -21.19
C ASN A 560 -4.14 -12.94 -20.30
N GLY A 561 -5.03 -11.96 -20.39
CA GLY A 561 -6.20 -11.95 -19.54
C GLY A 561 -7.28 -10.97 -19.96
N LEU A 562 -8.41 -11.07 -19.28
CA LEU A 562 -9.58 -10.22 -19.46
C LEU A 562 -10.01 -9.66 -18.11
N GLU A 563 -10.25 -8.36 -18.03
CA GLU A 563 -10.92 -7.71 -16.92
C GLU A 563 -12.26 -7.14 -17.35
N VAL A 564 -13.25 -7.29 -16.48
CA VAL A 564 -14.56 -6.67 -16.57
C VAL A 564 -14.82 -5.98 -15.23
N ALA A 565 -15.07 -4.67 -15.26
CA ALA A 565 -15.50 -3.90 -14.11
C ALA A 565 -16.81 -3.21 -14.44
N LEU A 566 -17.85 -3.48 -13.65
CA LEU A 566 -19.18 -2.87 -13.77
C LEU A 566 -19.58 -2.23 -12.45
N GLN A 567 -20.16 -1.05 -12.52
CA GLN A 567 -20.74 -0.35 -11.38
C GLN A 567 -22.13 0.13 -11.71
N LEU A 568 -23.06 -0.12 -10.81
CA LEU A 568 -24.44 0.32 -10.92
C LEU A 568 -24.88 1.01 -9.63
N ARG A 569 -25.30 2.26 -9.73
CA ARG A 569 -26.02 3.01 -8.70
C ARG A 569 -27.51 2.73 -8.88
N ILE A 570 -28.14 2.15 -7.85
CA ILE A 570 -29.56 1.89 -7.82
C ILE A 570 -30.21 3.01 -6.98
N ALA A 571 -31.44 3.40 -7.29
CA ALA A 571 -32.12 4.43 -6.51
C ALA A 571 -32.19 4.13 -5.01
N ALA A 572 -32.39 5.16 -4.18
CA ALA A 572 -32.60 5.08 -2.73
C ALA A 572 -31.43 4.46 -1.91
N GLY A 573 -30.19 4.81 -2.29
CA GLY A 573 -29.01 4.42 -1.52
C GLY A 573 -28.47 3.02 -1.79
N TRP A 574 -29.02 2.30 -2.76
CA TRP A 574 -28.49 1.00 -3.18
C TRP A 574 -27.45 1.11 -4.27
N SER A 575 -26.42 0.30 -4.18
CA SER A 575 -25.37 0.19 -5.19
C SER A 575 -24.94 -1.27 -5.36
N THR A 576 -24.38 -1.60 -6.52
CA THR A 576 -23.77 -2.91 -6.78
C THR A 576 -22.60 -2.76 -7.73
N PHE A 577 -21.65 -3.68 -7.61
CA PHE A 577 -20.51 -3.77 -8.54
C PHE A 577 -20.24 -5.22 -8.91
N LEU A 578 -19.52 -5.41 -10.02
CA LEU A 578 -18.98 -6.69 -10.45
C LEU A 578 -17.60 -6.47 -11.06
N ASN A 579 -16.59 -7.14 -10.48
CA ASN A 579 -15.23 -7.22 -11.00
C ASN A 579 -14.92 -8.67 -11.33
N TYR A 580 -14.59 -8.94 -12.58
CA TYR A 580 -14.17 -10.25 -13.04
C TYR A 580 -12.80 -10.13 -13.71
N THR A 581 -11.87 -11.02 -13.35
CA THR A 581 -10.56 -11.11 -13.98
C THR A 581 -10.27 -12.56 -14.35
N TYR A 582 -9.93 -12.76 -15.62
CA TYR A 582 -9.34 -14.00 -16.11
C TYR A 582 -7.85 -13.76 -16.37
N THR A 583 -6.98 -14.66 -15.91
CA THR A 583 -5.52 -14.55 -16.08
C THR A 583 -4.92 -15.89 -16.46
N ASP A 584 -4.34 -15.97 -17.64
CA ASP A 584 -3.54 -17.10 -18.11
C ASP A 584 -2.06 -16.68 -18.15
N ALA A 585 -1.28 -17.05 -17.13
CA ALA A 585 0.12 -16.71 -16.97
C ALA A 585 0.98 -17.95 -17.17
N GLN A 586 1.46 -18.17 -18.40
CA GLN A 586 2.15 -19.39 -18.78
C GLN A 586 3.67 -19.26 -18.75
N ILE A 587 4.34 -20.22 -18.16
CA ILE A 587 5.78 -20.42 -18.26
C ILE A 587 6.11 -20.91 -19.67
N LYS A 588 6.98 -20.21 -20.39
CA LYS A 588 7.33 -20.54 -21.79
C LYS A 588 8.65 -21.26 -21.97
N THR A 589 9.47 -21.31 -20.92
CA THR A 589 10.82 -21.91 -20.96
C THR A 589 11.05 -22.79 -19.74
N GLY A 590 12.11 -23.63 -19.79
CA GLY A 590 12.49 -24.50 -18.69
C GLY A 590 11.63 -25.76 -18.54
N SER A 591 11.78 -26.45 -17.42
CA SER A 591 11.12 -27.74 -17.11
C SER A 591 9.60 -27.60 -16.89
N GLU A 592 9.16 -26.39 -16.48
CA GLU A 592 7.74 -26.08 -16.20
C GLU A 592 7.02 -25.45 -17.44
N ARG A 593 7.59 -25.57 -18.62
CA ARG A 593 7.02 -25.00 -19.83
C ARG A 593 5.59 -25.49 -20.08
N GLY A 594 4.71 -24.52 -20.33
CA GLY A 594 3.28 -24.75 -20.60
C GLY A 594 2.40 -24.81 -19.36
N LEU A 595 3.00 -24.78 -18.14
CA LEU A 595 2.24 -24.73 -16.91
C LEU A 595 1.85 -23.28 -16.58
N GLN A 596 0.71 -23.12 -15.90
CA GLN A 596 0.30 -21.88 -15.25
C GLN A 596 1.32 -21.52 -14.16
N LEU A 597 1.67 -20.26 -14.06
CA LEU A 597 2.49 -19.78 -12.97
C LEU A 597 1.81 -20.08 -11.61
N GLY A 598 2.57 -20.55 -10.63
CA GLY A 598 2.01 -20.92 -9.33
C GLY A 598 1.36 -19.74 -8.60
N LEU A 599 0.36 -20.03 -7.78
CA LEU A 599 -0.43 -19.10 -6.95
C LEU A 599 -1.29 -18.07 -7.71
N ILE A 600 -1.35 -18.16 -9.02
CA ILE A 600 -2.21 -17.29 -9.85
C ILE A 600 -3.47 -18.05 -10.24
N PRO A 601 -4.66 -17.62 -9.78
CA PRO A 601 -5.92 -18.22 -10.22
C PRO A 601 -6.22 -17.86 -11.68
N TYR A 602 -6.86 -18.77 -12.41
CA TYR A 602 -7.37 -18.46 -13.75
C TYR A 602 -8.51 -17.44 -13.70
N SER A 603 -9.36 -17.48 -12.67
CA SER A 603 -10.53 -16.62 -12.58
C SER A 603 -10.73 -16.13 -11.15
N VAL A 604 -10.93 -14.82 -11.03
CA VAL A 604 -11.36 -14.14 -9.81
C VAL A 604 -12.62 -13.36 -10.13
N LEU A 605 -13.70 -13.58 -9.39
CA LEU A 605 -14.92 -12.80 -9.44
C LEU A 605 -15.15 -12.16 -8.07
N GLN A 606 -15.40 -10.86 -8.08
CA GLN A 606 -15.76 -10.09 -6.90
C GLN A 606 -17.02 -9.31 -7.24
N THR A 607 -18.03 -9.43 -6.42
CA THR A 607 -19.27 -8.67 -6.59
C THR A 607 -19.84 -8.32 -5.22
N GLY A 608 -20.64 -7.29 -5.16
CA GLY A 608 -21.26 -6.88 -3.91
C GLY A 608 -22.50 -6.05 -4.13
N VAL A 609 -23.34 -6.03 -3.11
CA VAL A 609 -24.52 -5.17 -3.01
C VAL A 609 -24.38 -4.35 -1.74
N GLY A 610 -24.47 -3.03 -1.85
CA GLY A 610 -24.39 -2.08 -0.77
C GLY A 610 -25.67 -1.28 -0.62
N TYR A 611 -25.98 -0.92 0.62
CA TYR A 611 -27.02 0.03 0.99
C TYR A 611 -26.44 1.07 1.93
N GLN A 612 -26.68 2.35 1.65
CA GLN A 612 -26.27 3.46 2.48
C GLN A 612 -27.39 4.50 2.56
N ASN A 613 -27.78 4.86 3.77
CA ASN A 613 -28.76 5.91 4.00
C ASN A 613 -28.67 6.43 5.44
N LEU A 614 -28.66 7.76 5.63
CA LEU A 614 -28.67 8.44 6.94
C LEU A 614 -27.63 7.88 7.94
N GLY A 615 -26.42 7.56 7.46
CA GLY A 615 -25.35 7.00 8.27
C GLY A 615 -25.42 5.49 8.51
N TRP A 616 -26.52 4.82 8.12
CA TRP A 616 -26.61 3.36 8.06
C TRP A 616 -25.90 2.83 6.84
N GLN A 617 -25.14 1.77 7.01
CA GLN A 617 -24.48 1.07 5.91
C GLN A 617 -24.67 -0.44 6.11
N ALA A 618 -24.90 -1.15 5.01
CA ALA A 618 -24.95 -2.60 4.98
C ALA A 618 -24.44 -3.08 3.62
N ASN A 619 -23.39 -3.90 3.60
CA ASN A 619 -22.79 -4.38 2.37
C ASN A 619 -22.61 -5.89 2.45
N LEU A 620 -22.91 -6.58 1.37
CA LEU A 620 -22.69 -8.00 1.20
C LEU A 620 -21.76 -8.21 0.01
N TYR A 621 -20.67 -8.95 0.22
CA TYR A 621 -19.62 -9.19 -0.79
C TYR A 621 -19.47 -10.67 -1.05
N VAL A 622 -19.38 -11.03 -2.32
CA VAL A 622 -19.06 -12.39 -2.77
C VAL A 622 -17.73 -12.37 -3.50
N THR A 623 -16.82 -13.24 -3.12
CA THR A 623 -15.57 -13.49 -3.83
C THR A 623 -15.51 -14.95 -4.26
N TYR A 624 -15.37 -15.19 -5.55
CA TYR A 624 -15.01 -16.49 -6.11
C TYR A 624 -13.56 -16.45 -6.59
N ASN A 625 -12.81 -17.49 -6.24
CA ASN A 625 -11.45 -17.69 -6.72
C ASN A 625 -11.36 -19.10 -7.29
N SER A 626 -10.91 -19.24 -8.55
CA SER A 626 -10.63 -20.55 -9.11
C SER A 626 -9.45 -21.19 -8.39
N GLY A 627 -9.32 -22.51 -8.50
CA GLY A 627 -8.14 -23.20 -7.97
C GLY A 627 -6.84 -22.61 -8.53
N THR A 628 -5.78 -22.62 -7.75
CA THR A 628 -4.43 -22.16 -8.12
C THR A 628 -3.45 -23.32 -8.15
N ARG A 629 -2.55 -23.33 -9.13
CA ARG A 629 -1.42 -24.27 -9.09
C ARG A 629 -0.54 -23.94 -7.87
N ARG A 630 -0.17 -24.98 -7.10
CA ARG A 630 0.74 -24.80 -5.98
C ARG A 630 2.12 -24.43 -6.48
N ALA A 631 2.78 -23.48 -5.80
CA ALA A 631 4.11 -23.00 -6.19
C ALA A 631 5.25 -23.73 -5.47
N PHE A 632 4.97 -24.27 -4.27
CA PHE A 632 5.96 -24.89 -3.42
C PHE A 632 5.50 -26.31 -3.10
N PHE A 633 6.37 -27.30 -3.40
CA PHE A 633 6.11 -28.71 -3.23
C PHE A 633 6.88 -29.21 -2.02
N THR A 634 6.27 -29.12 -0.88
CA THR A 634 6.90 -29.45 0.40
C THR A 634 6.41 -30.79 0.95
N ASN A 635 5.31 -31.30 0.39
CA ASN A 635 4.81 -32.62 0.72
C ASN A 635 5.31 -33.62 -0.33
N PRO A 636 5.85 -34.81 0.05
CA PRO A 636 6.33 -35.81 -0.91
C PRO A 636 5.29 -36.26 -1.93
N ASP A 637 4.00 -36.14 -1.58
CA ASP A 637 2.87 -36.52 -2.45
C ASP A 637 2.44 -35.37 -3.39
N ASP A 638 2.96 -34.13 -3.23
CA ASP A 638 2.60 -33.03 -4.11
C ASP A 638 3.29 -33.15 -5.46
N THR A 639 2.55 -32.87 -6.54
CA THR A 639 3.08 -32.87 -7.89
C THR A 639 3.10 -31.46 -8.46
N ILE A 640 3.95 -31.24 -9.46
CA ILE A 640 4.09 -29.94 -10.14
C ILE A 640 2.78 -29.45 -10.81
N THR A 641 1.81 -30.34 -10.98
CA THR A 641 0.51 -30.08 -11.57
C THR A 641 -0.62 -29.94 -10.56
N ASP A 642 -0.32 -30.07 -9.27
CA ASP A 642 -1.36 -30.03 -8.23
C ASP A 642 -1.94 -28.63 -8.07
N PHE A 643 -3.26 -28.58 -7.92
CA PHE A 643 -4.03 -27.36 -7.71
C PHE A 643 -4.65 -27.34 -6.31
N ALA A 644 -4.60 -26.19 -5.66
CA ALA A 644 -5.48 -25.88 -4.54
C ALA A 644 -6.92 -25.74 -5.07
N PRO A 645 -7.94 -26.20 -4.34
CA PRO A 645 -9.34 -26.11 -4.80
C PRO A 645 -9.82 -24.67 -4.98
N SER A 646 -10.83 -24.50 -5.84
CA SER A 646 -11.58 -23.23 -5.92
C SER A 646 -12.40 -23.00 -4.65
N PHE A 647 -12.69 -21.75 -4.33
CA PHE A 647 -13.53 -21.39 -3.21
C PHE A 647 -14.46 -20.22 -3.51
N VAL A 648 -15.50 -20.13 -2.70
CA VAL A 648 -16.39 -18.96 -2.63
C VAL A 648 -16.34 -18.42 -1.21
N ASN A 649 -16.17 -17.11 -1.09
CA ASN A 649 -16.26 -16.41 0.18
C ASN A 649 -17.42 -15.42 0.17
N LEU A 650 -18.14 -15.32 1.30
CA LEU A 650 -19.24 -14.40 1.51
C LEU A 650 -18.96 -13.58 2.77
N ASP A 651 -18.84 -12.25 2.60
CA ASP A 651 -18.53 -11.32 3.68
C ASP A 651 -19.67 -10.29 3.83
N PHE A 652 -19.90 -9.83 5.05
CA PHE A 652 -20.81 -8.76 5.35
C PHE A 652 -20.11 -7.66 6.15
N SER A 653 -20.38 -6.40 5.79
CA SER A 653 -20.01 -5.25 6.60
C SER A 653 -21.24 -4.38 6.89
N GLY A 654 -21.32 -3.83 8.09
CA GLY A 654 -22.40 -2.96 8.50
C GLY A 654 -21.95 -1.86 9.43
N ARG A 655 -22.60 -0.69 9.32
CA ARG A 655 -22.45 0.43 10.24
C ARG A 655 -23.81 0.95 10.66
N VAL A 656 -23.95 1.20 11.96
CA VAL A 656 -25.16 1.72 12.59
C VAL A 656 -24.80 2.97 13.39
N PRO A 657 -25.33 4.16 13.08
CA PRO A 657 -25.14 5.33 13.91
C PRO A 657 -25.90 5.17 15.23
N LEU A 658 -25.21 5.20 16.36
CA LEU A 658 -25.82 5.15 17.70
C LEU A 658 -26.18 6.55 18.19
N THR A 659 -25.32 7.51 17.91
CA THR A 659 -25.52 8.95 18.14
C THR A 659 -24.92 9.74 17.00
N ARG A 660 -24.95 11.07 17.06
CA ARG A 660 -24.27 11.92 16.05
C ARG A 660 -22.77 11.69 16.01
N ASN A 661 -22.17 11.30 17.13
CA ASN A 661 -20.73 11.18 17.29
C ASN A 661 -20.25 9.73 17.52
N LEU A 662 -21.17 8.77 17.63
CA LEU A 662 -20.82 7.38 17.93
C LEU A 662 -21.53 6.44 16.95
N GLY A 663 -20.77 5.56 16.34
CA GLY A 663 -21.23 4.49 15.46
C GLY A 663 -20.79 3.12 15.92
N LEU A 664 -21.60 2.11 15.64
CA LEU A 664 -21.27 0.69 15.78
C LEU A 664 -20.95 0.13 14.40
N THR A 665 -19.84 -0.61 14.29
CA THR A 665 -19.46 -1.36 13.07
C THR A 665 -19.50 -2.84 13.35
N VAL A 666 -19.93 -3.62 12.37
CA VAL A 666 -19.98 -5.08 12.43
C VAL A 666 -19.42 -5.63 11.12
N TYR A 667 -18.45 -6.53 11.21
CA TYR A 667 -17.90 -7.26 10.09
C TYR A 667 -18.03 -8.74 10.33
N LEU A 668 -18.59 -9.46 9.37
CA LEU A 668 -18.76 -10.90 9.40
C LEU A 668 -18.05 -11.44 8.17
N GLU A 669 -16.99 -12.20 8.36
CA GLU A 669 -16.18 -12.72 7.30
C GLU A 669 -16.40 -14.22 7.15
N ASN A 670 -16.37 -14.70 5.93
CA ASN A 670 -16.57 -16.10 5.59
C ASN A 670 -17.88 -16.66 6.22
N LEU A 671 -19.00 -16.05 5.89
CA LEU A 671 -20.34 -16.45 6.37
C LEU A 671 -20.69 -17.90 6.03
N LEU A 672 -20.08 -18.46 5.00
CA LEU A 672 -20.26 -19.87 4.63
C LEU A 672 -19.54 -20.83 5.58
N GLY A 673 -18.58 -20.34 6.36
CA GLY A 673 -17.83 -21.12 7.35
C GLY A 673 -16.88 -22.15 6.76
N GLU A 674 -16.69 -22.17 5.45
CA GLU A 674 -15.77 -23.11 4.79
C GLU A 674 -14.32 -22.69 4.94
N GLN A 675 -13.46 -23.62 5.31
CA GLN A 675 -12.03 -23.42 5.27
C GLN A 675 -11.51 -23.75 3.87
N TYR A 676 -10.90 -22.81 3.22
CA TYR A 676 -10.28 -22.97 1.91
C TYR A 676 -8.76 -22.77 1.99
N GLU A 677 -8.05 -23.45 1.14
CA GLU A 677 -6.61 -23.28 0.99
C GLU A 677 -6.32 -21.97 0.27
N ARG A 678 -5.59 -21.07 0.92
CA ARG A 678 -5.18 -19.79 0.34
C ARG A 678 -3.84 -19.89 -0.38
N VAL A 679 -2.86 -20.48 0.28
CA VAL A 679 -1.50 -20.67 -0.24
C VAL A 679 -1.02 -22.02 0.29
N ASN A 680 -0.53 -22.88 -0.58
CA ASN A 680 0.17 -24.13 -0.26
C ASN A 680 -0.10 -24.72 1.12
N ARG A 681 -1.29 -25.28 1.32
CA ARG A 681 -1.74 -25.91 2.57
C ARG A 681 -1.90 -24.97 3.78
N ILE A 682 -1.88 -23.68 3.55
CA ILE A 682 -2.31 -22.68 4.54
C ILE A 682 -3.80 -22.41 4.31
N TYR A 683 -4.60 -22.74 5.28
CA TYR A 683 -6.06 -22.62 5.20
C TYR A 683 -6.55 -21.33 5.85
N SER A 684 -7.62 -20.78 5.29
CA SER A 684 -8.35 -19.66 5.92
C SER A 684 -8.99 -20.12 7.23
N PRO A 685 -9.26 -19.21 8.17
CA PRO A 685 -10.22 -19.48 9.22
C PRO A 685 -11.61 -19.74 8.61
N GLY A 686 -12.47 -20.47 9.31
CA GLY A 686 -13.88 -20.52 9.01
C GLY A 686 -14.55 -19.15 9.26
N PHE A 687 -15.82 -19.16 9.66
CA PHE A 687 -16.51 -17.92 10.02
C PHE A 687 -15.76 -17.12 11.10
N THR A 688 -15.56 -15.81 10.86
CA THR A 688 -15.03 -14.86 11.82
C THR A 688 -15.92 -13.61 11.90
N PHE A 689 -15.83 -12.91 13.03
CA PHE A 689 -16.54 -11.65 13.22
C PHE A 689 -15.64 -10.61 13.87
N ARG A 690 -15.95 -9.33 13.62
CA ARG A 690 -15.35 -8.18 14.27
C ARG A 690 -16.45 -7.16 14.56
N VAL A 691 -16.45 -6.60 15.77
CA VAL A 691 -17.38 -5.55 16.22
C VAL A 691 -16.57 -4.37 16.71
N GLY A 692 -16.92 -3.19 16.29
CA GLY A 692 -16.20 -1.97 16.61
C GLY A 692 -17.10 -0.81 17.02
N LEU A 693 -16.53 0.10 17.80
CA LEU A 693 -17.09 1.41 18.10
C LEU A 693 -16.22 2.47 17.44
N ASN A 694 -16.87 3.37 16.73
CA ASN A 694 -16.24 4.53 16.08
C ASN A 694 -16.81 5.80 16.71
N ALA A 695 -15.95 6.67 17.24
CA ALA A 695 -16.37 7.92 17.85
C ALA A 695 -15.63 9.11 17.23
N ASN A 696 -16.39 10.16 16.85
CA ASN A 696 -15.91 11.40 16.24
C ASN A 696 -16.20 12.58 17.16
N PHE A 697 -15.20 13.43 17.46
CA PHE A 697 -15.30 14.57 18.36
C PHE A 697 -14.73 15.86 17.77
#